data_f6a13ed9939620337c277f6b55dc520c
#
_entry.id   f6a13ed9939620337c277f6b55dc520c
#
_cell.length_a   1.000
_cell.length_b   1.000
_cell.length_c   1.000
_cell.angle_alpha   90.00
_cell.angle_beta   90.00
_cell.angle_gamma   90.00
#
_symmetry.space_group_name_H-M   'P 1'
#
loop_
_entity.id
_entity.type
_entity.pdbx_description
1 polymer ?
#
loop_
_entity_poly.entity_id
_entity_poly.type
_entity_poly.pdbx_seq_one_letter_code
_entity_poly.pdbx_strand_id
1 'polypeptide(L)'
;MQSAAHQEKHFQQYIIDRLVEQGWKLGDSKFYDTERAVYPEDLESWIKTSGQQEKWDKLERLNGAKTLEVLMDRLDKALEKQGTMQVLRQGFSIAGCGLIEMTEAAPEDKRNAAVIERYQANILRVVPELKYHPAREFAIDLVLFINGLPVATVELKTDFTQSCEAAMDQYRNDRLPYDAKTKRREPLLTFKRGAVVHFAMSDSEIMMATKLDGENTFFLPFNKGRKDESGTVHAGNPPGEIKADGTQEYPVAYFWEAVCQPDAWLRIFHSFVYVEKKDVVDIQGNWSKKETLIFPRFHQWTAVNQMLTDARENGAGMTYLCDHSAGSGKTSTISWTAHDLVKLREDNGDAVFNSVIIVTDRNVLDGQLQDAVKQIDHQFGVIAAIDRQKSSKSKSKQLSDALLSGTPIVVVTIQTFPYAMEAIITDKALKGKNFAVIIDEAHNSQTGSTAAKLQAALGMSGQGKMSTMTVDELLEQLQKSRARPDNISYFAFTGTPKHSTLMLFGRPTDPSQPASNDNPPQAFHLYTMRQAIEEKFILDVLKGYVPYKTAFNLSKQLEDSKRVSGKAAKRALAQWMSLHPTNVTQKVQFIVEHFTKNVAHRLDGKAKAMVVTSSRAAAIRYKKAFDRYIEQHSEYGFIHSLVAFSGKMTGKQVMHQDDSEFKDDVFIVDEN
;
A
#
# COMPACT_ATOMS: atom_id res chain seq x y z
N MET A 1 -35.01 5.03 28.79
CA MET A 1 -33.70 4.89 28.15
C MET A 1 -33.54 3.40 27.75
N GLN A 2 -33.36 3.13 26.50
CA GLN A 2 -33.01 1.76 26.04
C GLN A 2 -31.64 1.39 26.58
N SER A 3 -31.43 0.15 26.99
CA SER A 3 -30.12 -0.29 27.51
C SER A 3 -29.08 -0.31 26.39
N ALA A 4 -27.80 -0.13 26.71
CA ALA A 4 -26.66 -0.23 25.78
C ALA A 4 -26.73 -1.46 24.88
N ALA A 5 -26.97 -2.62 25.48
CA ALA A 5 -27.12 -3.89 24.76
C ALA A 5 -28.28 -3.90 23.76
N HIS A 6 -29.33 -3.13 23.98
CA HIS A 6 -30.45 -3.05 23.03
C HIS A 6 -30.07 -2.23 21.79
N GLN A 7 -29.30 -1.17 21.94
CA GLN A 7 -28.82 -0.35 20.83
C GLN A 7 -27.78 -1.10 19.96
N GLU A 8 -26.87 -1.83 20.60
CA GLU A 8 -25.86 -2.65 19.89
C GLU A 8 -26.56 -3.75 19.06
N LYS A 9 -27.57 -4.44 19.63
CA LYS A 9 -28.37 -5.41 18.90
C LYS A 9 -29.17 -4.81 17.75
N HIS A 10 -29.68 -3.57 17.91
CA HIS A 10 -30.36 -2.89 16.82
C HIS A 10 -29.39 -2.54 15.69
N PHE A 11 -28.19 -2.08 16.01
CA PHE A 11 -27.14 -1.80 15.03
C PHE A 11 -26.69 -3.08 14.31
N GLN A 12 -26.46 -4.18 15.07
CA GLN A 12 -26.16 -5.49 14.51
C GLN A 12 -27.24 -5.97 13.54
N GLN A 13 -28.51 -5.91 13.94
CA GLN A 13 -29.63 -6.32 13.10
C GLN A 13 -29.73 -5.47 11.84
N TYR A 14 -29.51 -4.17 11.96
CA TYR A 14 -29.50 -3.27 10.81
C TYR A 14 -28.46 -3.69 9.77
N ILE A 15 -27.21 -3.99 10.19
CA ILE A 15 -26.16 -4.47 9.29
C ILE A 15 -26.56 -5.79 8.61
N ILE A 16 -27.10 -6.73 9.39
CA ILE A 16 -27.56 -8.03 8.86
C ILE A 16 -28.62 -7.84 7.78
N ASP A 17 -29.63 -7.00 8.05
CA ASP A 17 -30.71 -6.75 7.09
C ASP A 17 -30.16 -6.17 5.78
N ARG A 18 -29.24 -5.21 5.86
CA ARG A 18 -28.57 -4.63 4.67
C ARG A 18 -27.77 -5.68 3.88
N LEU A 19 -27.01 -6.54 4.56
CA LEU A 19 -26.26 -7.62 3.89
C LEU A 19 -27.18 -8.62 3.22
N VAL A 20 -28.27 -9.03 3.90
CA VAL A 20 -29.25 -9.97 3.34
C VAL A 20 -29.97 -9.38 2.11
N GLU A 21 -30.34 -8.09 2.15
CA GLU A 21 -30.91 -7.39 0.98
C GLU A 21 -29.97 -7.40 -0.23
N GLN A 22 -28.66 -7.49 -0.02
CA GLN A 22 -27.63 -7.56 -1.06
C GLN A 22 -27.33 -9.00 -1.52
N GLY A 23 -28.03 -9.99 -0.99
CA GLY A 23 -27.88 -11.39 -1.40
C GLY A 23 -26.99 -12.24 -0.48
N TRP A 24 -26.56 -11.72 0.67
CA TRP A 24 -25.89 -12.55 1.68
C TRP A 24 -26.89 -13.51 2.33
N LYS A 25 -26.47 -14.72 2.60
CA LYS A 25 -27.28 -15.69 3.35
C LYS A 25 -27.13 -15.45 4.85
N LEU A 26 -28.24 -15.36 5.57
CA LEU A 26 -28.23 -15.38 7.02
C LEU A 26 -27.92 -16.80 7.52
N GLY A 27 -26.96 -16.94 8.41
CA GLY A 27 -26.61 -18.22 9.05
C GLY A 27 -27.01 -18.28 10.52
N ASP A 28 -26.91 -19.50 11.07
CA ASP A 28 -27.13 -19.77 12.48
C ASP A 28 -25.88 -20.44 13.05
N SER A 29 -25.39 -19.95 14.18
CA SER A 29 -24.19 -20.42 14.86
C SER A 29 -24.19 -21.94 15.15
N LYS A 30 -25.37 -22.55 15.30
CA LYS A 30 -25.50 -24.00 15.55
C LYS A 30 -25.04 -24.90 14.40
N PHE A 31 -24.98 -24.37 13.17
CA PHE A 31 -24.55 -25.12 11.97
C PHE A 31 -23.07 -24.91 11.65
N TYR A 32 -22.36 -24.13 12.45
CA TYR A 32 -20.95 -23.88 12.31
C TYR A 32 -20.12 -24.98 12.99
N ASP A 33 -19.10 -25.47 12.28
CA ASP A 33 -18.13 -26.43 12.86
C ASP A 33 -17.04 -25.66 13.61
N THR A 34 -17.17 -25.67 14.94
CA THR A 34 -16.21 -24.95 15.83
C THR A 34 -14.82 -25.55 15.85
N GLU A 35 -14.66 -26.84 15.51
CA GLU A 35 -13.37 -27.51 15.53
C GLU A 35 -12.54 -27.20 14.28
N ARG A 36 -13.21 -27.10 13.14
CA ARG A 36 -12.56 -26.82 11.85
C ARG A 36 -12.71 -25.39 11.39
N ALA A 37 -13.50 -24.58 12.10
CA ALA A 37 -13.83 -23.20 11.74
C ALA A 37 -14.38 -23.09 10.31
N VAL A 38 -15.37 -23.87 9.96
CA VAL A 38 -16.03 -23.87 8.64
C VAL A 38 -17.54 -23.89 8.79
N TYR A 39 -18.26 -23.49 7.72
CA TYR A 39 -19.72 -23.62 7.61
C TYR A 39 -20.05 -24.73 6.59
N PRO A 40 -20.29 -25.97 7.04
CA PRO A 40 -20.33 -27.17 6.18
C PRO A 40 -21.37 -27.14 5.08
N GLU A 41 -22.54 -26.55 5.36
CA GLU A 41 -23.65 -26.44 4.38
C GLU A 41 -23.20 -25.65 3.13
N ASP A 42 -22.47 -24.55 3.31
CA ASP A 42 -22.02 -23.75 2.18
C ASP A 42 -20.90 -24.43 1.39
N LEU A 43 -20.02 -25.17 2.07
CA LEU A 43 -18.98 -25.95 1.42
C LEU A 43 -19.58 -27.03 0.50
N GLU A 44 -20.54 -27.78 1.00
CA GLU A 44 -21.24 -28.79 0.24
C GLU A 44 -22.02 -28.19 -0.94
N SER A 45 -22.77 -27.11 -0.66
CA SER A 45 -23.57 -26.41 -1.68
C SER A 45 -22.69 -25.85 -2.78
N TRP A 46 -21.58 -25.19 -2.43
CA TRP A 46 -20.62 -24.65 -3.39
C TRP A 46 -20.09 -25.72 -4.34
N ILE A 47 -19.62 -26.86 -3.83
CA ILE A 47 -19.06 -27.91 -4.68
C ILE A 47 -20.12 -28.45 -5.64
N LYS A 48 -21.38 -28.60 -5.19
CA LYS A 48 -22.47 -29.08 -6.02
C LYS A 48 -22.93 -28.08 -7.09
N THR A 49 -22.84 -26.78 -6.82
CA THR A 49 -23.40 -25.75 -7.71
C THR A 49 -22.35 -25.04 -8.58
N SER A 50 -21.07 -25.15 -8.25
CA SER A 50 -19.97 -24.46 -8.94
C SER A 50 -19.41 -25.24 -10.15
N GLY A 51 -20.18 -26.15 -10.75
CA GLY A 51 -19.71 -27.01 -11.84
C GLY A 51 -18.76 -28.12 -11.39
N GLN A 52 -18.70 -28.44 -10.08
CA GLN A 52 -17.87 -29.49 -9.52
C GLN A 52 -18.67 -30.71 -9.04
N GLN A 53 -19.93 -30.87 -9.49
CA GLN A 53 -20.81 -31.96 -9.11
C GLN A 53 -20.18 -33.34 -9.35
N GLU A 54 -19.49 -33.56 -10.46
CA GLU A 54 -18.78 -34.82 -10.74
C GLU A 54 -17.74 -35.19 -9.70
N LYS A 55 -17.06 -34.19 -9.13
CA LYS A 55 -16.09 -34.38 -8.04
C LYS A 55 -16.79 -34.79 -6.75
N TRP A 56 -17.95 -34.17 -6.46
CA TRP A 56 -18.81 -34.55 -5.35
C TRP A 56 -19.28 -35.99 -5.50
N ASP A 57 -19.88 -36.36 -6.63
CA ASP A 57 -20.38 -37.70 -6.90
C ASP A 57 -19.29 -38.77 -6.77
N LYS A 58 -18.08 -38.44 -7.15
CA LYS A 58 -16.92 -39.30 -7.00
C LYS A 58 -16.50 -39.48 -5.55
N LEU A 59 -16.51 -38.39 -4.74
CA LEU A 59 -16.28 -38.44 -3.31
C LEU A 59 -17.34 -39.29 -2.61
N GLU A 60 -18.62 -39.13 -2.98
CA GLU A 60 -19.76 -39.85 -2.41
C GLU A 60 -19.67 -41.34 -2.71
N ARG A 61 -19.32 -41.72 -3.94
CA ARG A 61 -19.08 -43.13 -4.30
C ARG A 61 -17.97 -43.78 -3.50
N LEU A 62 -16.93 -42.99 -3.12
CA LEU A 62 -15.77 -43.50 -2.35
C LEU A 62 -16.04 -43.58 -0.85
N ASN A 63 -16.84 -42.67 -0.30
CA ASN A 63 -16.96 -42.49 1.14
C ASN A 63 -18.36 -42.67 1.71
N GLY A 64 -19.41 -42.75 0.83
CA GLY A 64 -20.81 -42.91 1.24
C GLY A 64 -21.26 -41.81 2.20
N ALA A 65 -21.88 -42.18 3.31
CA ALA A 65 -22.38 -41.24 4.32
C ALA A 65 -21.29 -40.37 4.99
N LYS A 66 -20.01 -40.72 4.85
CA LYS A 66 -18.89 -39.97 5.44
C LYS A 66 -18.28 -38.92 4.48
N THR A 67 -18.90 -38.71 3.34
CA THR A 67 -18.37 -37.82 2.29
C THR A 67 -18.05 -36.43 2.81
N LEU A 68 -18.98 -35.77 3.49
CA LEU A 68 -18.79 -34.42 4.03
C LEU A 68 -17.71 -34.40 5.13
N GLU A 69 -17.68 -35.38 6.02
CA GLU A 69 -16.67 -35.50 7.05
C GLU A 69 -15.26 -35.62 6.45
N VAL A 70 -15.06 -36.50 5.46
CA VAL A 70 -13.78 -36.66 4.76
C VAL A 70 -13.37 -35.40 4.01
N LEU A 71 -14.33 -34.73 3.38
CA LEU A 71 -14.09 -33.46 2.71
C LEU A 71 -13.58 -32.39 3.71
N MET A 72 -14.28 -32.22 4.84
CA MET A 72 -13.92 -31.28 5.89
C MET A 72 -12.55 -31.58 6.52
N ASP A 73 -12.21 -32.85 6.75
CA ASP A 73 -10.89 -33.24 7.27
C ASP A 73 -9.75 -32.93 6.28
N ARG A 74 -10.02 -33.05 4.98
CA ARG A 74 -9.03 -32.68 3.95
C ARG A 74 -8.88 -31.18 3.82
N LEU A 75 -9.98 -30.44 3.90
CA LEU A 75 -9.98 -28.98 3.93
C LEU A 75 -9.23 -28.48 5.15
N ASP A 76 -9.48 -29.01 6.34
CA ASP A 76 -8.81 -28.63 7.56
C ASP A 76 -7.27 -28.78 7.49
N LYS A 77 -6.80 -29.93 6.96
CA LYS A 77 -5.37 -30.13 6.69
C LYS A 77 -4.80 -29.16 5.67
N ALA A 78 -5.59 -28.77 4.67
CA ALA A 78 -5.16 -27.77 3.70
C ALA A 78 -5.09 -26.38 4.32
N LEU A 79 -6.06 -26.00 5.13
CA LEU A 79 -6.08 -24.73 5.87
C LEU A 79 -4.89 -24.61 6.84
N GLU A 80 -4.55 -25.70 7.57
CA GLU A 80 -3.36 -25.72 8.44
C GLU A 80 -2.05 -25.53 7.66
N LYS A 81 -1.95 -26.11 6.46
CA LYS A 81 -0.71 -26.08 5.66
C LYS A 81 -0.56 -24.81 4.84
N GLN A 82 -1.64 -24.33 4.22
CA GLN A 82 -1.61 -23.29 3.19
C GLN A 82 -2.21 -21.96 3.69
N GLY A 83 -3.16 -22.05 4.65
CA GLY A 83 -3.93 -20.91 5.13
C GLY A 83 -5.17 -20.63 4.28
N THR A 84 -6.12 -19.90 4.88
CA THR A 84 -7.45 -19.61 4.31
C THR A 84 -7.35 -18.91 2.95
N MET A 85 -6.49 -17.90 2.81
CA MET A 85 -6.37 -17.17 1.55
C MET A 85 -5.88 -18.01 0.39
N GLN A 86 -4.91 -18.89 0.62
CA GLN A 86 -4.39 -19.74 -0.44
C GLN A 86 -5.39 -20.83 -0.81
N VAL A 87 -6.05 -21.44 0.18
CA VAL A 87 -7.12 -22.43 -0.06
C VAL A 87 -8.30 -21.76 -0.80
N LEU A 88 -8.70 -20.57 -0.41
CA LEU A 88 -9.78 -19.84 -1.06
C LEU A 88 -9.50 -19.61 -2.55
N ARG A 89 -8.28 -19.19 -2.90
CA ARG A 89 -7.89 -18.84 -4.28
C ARG A 89 -7.47 -20.03 -5.14
N GLN A 90 -6.79 -21.00 -4.57
CA GLN A 90 -6.16 -22.10 -5.30
C GLN A 90 -6.84 -23.44 -5.06
N GLY A 91 -7.78 -23.48 -4.11
CA GLY A 91 -8.42 -24.73 -3.72
C GLY A 91 -7.48 -25.68 -2.98
N PHE A 92 -7.90 -26.94 -2.89
CA PHE A 92 -7.14 -28.02 -2.26
C PHE A 92 -7.38 -29.35 -2.98
N SER A 93 -6.40 -30.23 -2.94
CA SER A 93 -6.48 -31.51 -3.66
C SER A 93 -6.92 -32.65 -2.76
N ILE A 94 -7.80 -33.49 -3.29
CA ILE A 94 -8.24 -34.74 -2.65
C ILE A 94 -7.80 -35.91 -3.53
N ALA A 95 -7.13 -36.87 -2.90
CA ALA A 95 -6.69 -38.09 -3.61
C ALA A 95 -7.89 -38.80 -4.26
N GLY A 96 -7.75 -39.12 -5.54
CA GLY A 96 -8.82 -39.75 -6.33
C GLY A 96 -9.85 -38.78 -6.91
N CYS A 97 -10.00 -37.54 -6.43
CA CYS A 97 -10.98 -36.57 -6.93
C CYS A 97 -10.35 -35.37 -7.63
N GLY A 98 -9.08 -35.09 -7.35
CA GLY A 98 -8.35 -33.95 -7.94
C GLY A 98 -8.51 -32.67 -7.12
N LEU A 99 -8.35 -31.52 -7.78
CA LEU A 99 -8.42 -30.19 -7.17
C LEU A 99 -9.89 -29.81 -6.92
N ILE A 100 -10.22 -29.43 -5.69
CA ILE A 100 -11.47 -28.77 -5.32
C ILE A 100 -11.19 -27.26 -5.30
N GLU A 101 -11.83 -26.54 -6.20
CA GLU A 101 -11.79 -25.08 -6.26
C GLU A 101 -12.75 -24.49 -5.25
N MET A 102 -12.30 -23.48 -4.49
CA MET A 102 -13.05 -22.94 -3.37
C MET A 102 -13.79 -21.63 -3.66
N THR A 103 -13.41 -20.92 -4.70
CA THR A 103 -14.14 -19.74 -5.18
C THR A 103 -13.94 -19.57 -6.68
N GLU A 104 -14.78 -18.74 -7.31
CA GLU A 104 -14.58 -18.22 -8.65
C GLU A 104 -14.46 -16.69 -8.58
N ALA A 105 -13.45 -16.12 -9.22
CA ALA A 105 -13.29 -14.67 -9.35
C ALA A 105 -14.27 -14.11 -10.39
N ALA A 106 -14.64 -12.82 -10.23
CA ALA A 106 -15.43 -12.14 -11.25
C ALA A 106 -14.67 -12.15 -12.59
N PRO A 107 -15.26 -12.68 -13.67
CA PRO A 107 -14.63 -12.66 -14.98
C PRO A 107 -14.58 -11.22 -15.51
N GLU A 108 -13.40 -10.77 -15.93
CA GLU A 108 -13.26 -9.49 -16.65
C GLU A 108 -13.88 -9.58 -18.05
N ASP A 109 -13.86 -10.77 -18.64
CA ASP A 109 -14.52 -11.08 -19.91
C ASP A 109 -15.85 -11.79 -19.67
N LYS A 110 -16.97 -11.11 -19.91
CA LYS A 110 -18.32 -11.60 -19.68
C LYS A 110 -18.89 -12.51 -20.79
N ARG A 111 -18.07 -12.91 -21.76
CA ARG A 111 -18.52 -13.76 -22.89
C ARG A 111 -18.60 -15.25 -22.53
N ASN A 112 -17.94 -15.68 -21.47
CA ASN A 112 -17.99 -17.09 -21.04
C ASN A 112 -19.09 -17.33 -20.01
N ALA A 113 -20.25 -17.80 -20.46
CA ALA A 113 -21.41 -18.05 -19.61
C ALA A 113 -21.12 -19.05 -18.46
N ALA A 114 -20.31 -20.09 -18.70
CA ALA A 114 -19.98 -21.08 -17.66
C ALA A 114 -19.16 -20.49 -16.51
N VAL A 115 -18.26 -19.53 -16.80
CA VAL A 115 -17.51 -18.83 -15.76
C VAL A 115 -18.42 -17.88 -14.97
N ILE A 116 -19.35 -17.21 -15.67
CA ILE A 116 -20.35 -16.34 -15.02
C ILE A 116 -21.24 -17.14 -14.08
N GLU A 117 -21.78 -18.28 -14.53
CA GLU A 117 -22.62 -19.16 -13.71
C GLU A 117 -21.85 -19.63 -12.46
N ARG A 118 -20.60 -20.02 -12.63
CA ARG A 118 -19.73 -20.43 -11.51
C ARG A 118 -19.43 -19.27 -10.56
N TYR A 119 -19.19 -18.08 -11.09
CA TYR A 119 -19.02 -16.88 -10.27
C TYR A 119 -20.29 -16.57 -9.45
N GLN A 120 -21.45 -16.65 -10.07
CA GLN A 120 -22.75 -16.42 -9.42
C GLN A 120 -23.10 -17.50 -8.37
N ALA A 121 -22.48 -18.67 -8.45
CA ALA A 121 -22.66 -19.72 -7.46
C ALA A 121 -21.91 -19.46 -6.14
N ASN A 122 -21.02 -18.44 -6.06
CA ASN A 122 -20.36 -18.08 -4.79
C ASN A 122 -21.41 -17.77 -3.71
N ILE A 123 -21.18 -18.31 -2.54
CA ILE A 123 -22.05 -18.15 -1.38
C ILE A 123 -21.39 -17.22 -0.38
N LEU A 124 -22.01 -16.07 -0.14
CA LEU A 124 -21.64 -15.15 0.91
C LEU A 124 -22.61 -15.35 2.08
N ARG A 125 -22.08 -15.51 3.29
CA ARG A 125 -22.90 -15.73 4.48
C ARG A 125 -22.47 -14.84 5.63
N VAL A 126 -23.45 -14.28 6.35
CA VAL A 126 -23.26 -13.59 7.63
C VAL A 126 -23.87 -14.44 8.75
N VAL A 127 -23.10 -14.67 9.82
CA VAL A 127 -23.55 -15.40 11.00
C VAL A 127 -23.43 -14.48 12.21
N PRO A 128 -24.57 -14.08 12.81
CA PRO A 128 -24.55 -13.31 14.05
C PRO A 128 -24.26 -14.19 15.27
N GLU A 129 -23.72 -13.58 16.32
CA GLU A 129 -23.46 -14.23 17.63
C GLU A 129 -22.79 -15.60 17.46
N LEU A 130 -21.77 -15.69 16.59
CA LEU A 130 -21.14 -16.94 16.25
C LEU A 130 -20.32 -17.45 17.44
N LYS A 131 -20.76 -18.55 18.04
CA LYS A 131 -20.05 -19.26 19.09
C LYS A 131 -18.88 -20.04 18.46
N TYR A 132 -17.67 -19.59 18.72
CA TYR A 132 -16.47 -20.17 18.10
C TYR A 132 -15.70 -21.14 19.00
N HIS A 133 -15.97 -21.13 20.31
CA HIS A 133 -15.29 -22.02 21.25
C HIS A 133 -16.19 -23.20 21.65
N PRO A 134 -15.71 -24.46 21.54
CA PRO A 134 -16.56 -25.64 21.74
C PRO A 134 -17.08 -25.84 23.17
N ALA A 135 -16.38 -25.27 24.17
CA ALA A 135 -16.71 -25.48 25.59
C ALA A 135 -17.06 -24.19 26.36
N ARG A 136 -17.09 -23.02 25.67
CA ARG A 136 -17.38 -21.73 26.30
C ARG A 136 -18.37 -20.95 25.44
N GLU A 137 -19.18 -20.13 26.08
CA GLU A 137 -20.16 -19.26 25.42
C GLU A 137 -19.51 -18.00 24.81
N PHE A 138 -18.29 -18.13 24.26
CA PHE A 138 -17.63 -17.03 23.55
C PHE A 138 -18.22 -16.89 22.17
N ALA A 139 -18.79 -15.74 21.90
CA ALA A 139 -19.37 -15.42 20.59
C ALA A 139 -18.73 -14.15 20.02
N ILE A 140 -18.70 -14.07 18.69
CA ILE A 140 -18.33 -12.88 17.92
C ILE A 140 -19.62 -12.32 17.32
N ASP A 141 -19.76 -10.99 17.38
CA ASP A 141 -21.00 -10.32 16.98
C ASP A 141 -21.41 -10.65 15.54
N LEU A 142 -20.48 -10.60 14.57
CA LEU A 142 -20.70 -11.02 13.19
C LEU A 142 -19.49 -11.75 12.64
N VAL A 143 -19.73 -12.86 11.93
CA VAL A 143 -18.69 -13.54 11.14
C VAL A 143 -19.15 -13.67 9.70
N LEU A 144 -18.27 -13.28 8.76
CA LEU A 144 -18.54 -13.28 7.33
C LEU A 144 -17.79 -14.44 6.67
N PHE A 145 -18.50 -15.19 5.82
CA PHE A 145 -17.99 -16.38 5.15
C PHE A 145 -18.06 -16.24 3.63
N ILE A 146 -17.15 -16.92 2.95
CA ILE A 146 -17.19 -17.18 1.51
C ILE A 146 -17.13 -18.69 1.31
N ASN A 147 -18.15 -19.28 0.71
CA ASN A 147 -18.24 -20.72 0.40
C ASN A 147 -17.91 -21.63 1.60
N GLY A 148 -18.33 -21.22 2.79
CA GLY A 148 -18.11 -21.94 4.04
C GLY A 148 -16.81 -21.64 4.75
N LEU A 149 -15.89 -20.84 4.18
CA LEU A 149 -14.66 -20.39 4.85
C LEU A 149 -14.84 -19.03 5.53
N PRO A 150 -14.45 -18.87 6.80
CA PRO A 150 -14.53 -17.59 7.48
C PRO A 150 -13.47 -16.63 6.90
N VAL A 151 -13.89 -15.46 6.50
CA VAL A 151 -13.00 -14.45 5.91
C VAL A 151 -12.87 -13.18 6.74
N ALA A 152 -13.92 -12.84 7.52
CA ALA A 152 -13.87 -11.68 8.41
C ALA A 152 -14.64 -11.94 9.70
N THR A 153 -14.19 -11.30 10.78
CA THR A 153 -14.92 -11.17 12.05
C THR A 153 -15.18 -9.71 12.33
N VAL A 154 -16.29 -9.38 12.99
CA VAL A 154 -16.67 -8.02 13.37
C VAL A 154 -17.14 -8.02 14.82
N GLU A 155 -16.53 -7.20 15.66
CA GLU A 155 -17.02 -6.84 17.00
C GLU A 155 -17.65 -5.44 16.91
N LEU A 156 -18.86 -5.31 17.42
CA LEU A 156 -19.69 -4.11 17.31
C LEU A 156 -19.78 -3.37 18.64
N LYS A 157 -19.78 -2.06 18.56
CA LYS A 157 -20.13 -1.17 19.68
C LYS A 157 -20.96 0.00 19.15
N THR A 158 -21.59 0.74 20.05
CA THR A 158 -22.26 2.00 19.71
C THR A 158 -21.65 3.12 20.52
N ASP A 159 -21.35 4.25 19.88
CA ASP A 159 -20.68 5.39 20.51
C ASP A 159 -21.50 6.01 21.65
N PHE A 160 -22.77 5.68 21.72
CA PHE A 160 -23.63 6.09 22.84
C PHE A 160 -23.20 5.48 24.18
N THR A 161 -22.52 4.33 24.15
CA THR A 161 -22.18 3.55 25.35
C THR A 161 -20.72 3.16 25.43
N GLN A 162 -20.08 2.85 24.29
CA GLN A 162 -18.70 2.37 24.21
C GLN A 162 -18.13 2.74 22.85
N SER A 163 -16.91 3.27 22.83
CA SER A 163 -16.22 3.64 21.58
C SER A 163 -15.71 2.42 20.80
N CYS A 164 -15.27 2.63 19.57
CA CYS A 164 -14.55 1.64 18.77
C CYS A 164 -13.33 1.05 19.51
N GLU A 165 -12.70 1.81 20.44
CA GLU A 165 -11.60 1.31 21.29
C GLU A 165 -12.06 0.13 22.15
N ALA A 166 -13.28 0.11 22.68
CA ALA A 166 -13.80 -1.00 23.45
C ALA A 166 -13.93 -2.30 22.60
N ALA A 167 -14.26 -2.20 21.33
CA ALA A 167 -14.26 -3.33 20.41
C ALA A 167 -12.82 -3.82 20.14
N MET A 168 -11.85 -2.90 20.00
CA MET A 168 -10.43 -3.28 19.88
C MET A 168 -9.92 -3.97 21.14
N ASP A 169 -10.30 -3.47 22.32
CA ASP A 169 -9.89 -4.08 23.59
C ASP A 169 -10.53 -5.47 23.79
N GLN A 170 -11.73 -5.68 23.29
CA GLN A 170 -12.36 -7.01 23.27
C GLN A 170 -11.53 -8.00 22.45
N TYR A 171 -11.02 -7.60 21.28
CA TYR A 171 -10.08 -8.43 20.51
C TYR A 171 -8.76 -8.65 21.23
N ARG A 172 -8.22 -7.66 21.92
CA ARG A 172 -6.94 -7.77 22.63
C ARG A 172 -7.02 -8.69 23.85
N ASN A 173 -8.12 -8.63 24.57
CA ASN A 173 -8.24 -9.28 25.88
C ASN A 173 -9.04 -10.59 25.82
N ASP A 174 -10.11 -10.64 25.02
CA ASP A 174 -11.11 -11.72 25.06
C ASP A 174 -11.07 -12.62 23.82
N ARG A 175 -10.63 -12.13 22.65
CA ARG A 175 -10.60 -12.86 21.39
C ARG A 175 -9.20 -13.32 21.02
N LEU A 176 -8.60 -14.09 21.92
CA LEU A 176 -7.24 -14.59 21.72
C LEU A 176 -7.20 -15.73 20.70
N PRO A 177 -6.15 -15.84 19.87
CA PRO A 177 -6.00 -16.92 18.90
C PRO A 177 -5.69 -18.28 19.54
N TYR A 178 -5.68 -18.34 20.87
CA TYR A 178 -5.52 -19.56 21.68
C TYR A 178 -6.27 -19.44 23.00
N ASP A 179 -6.79 -20.53 23.48
CA ASP A 179 -7.37 -20.57 24.83
C ASP A 179 -6.28 -20.33 25.89
N ALA A 180 -6.50 -19.34 26.73
CA ALA A 180 -5.52 -18.93 27.74
C ALA A 180 -5.15 -20.04 28.74
N LYS A 181 -6.09 -20.96 29.07
CA LYS A 181 -5.89 -22.05 30.06
C LYS A 181 -5.33 -23.30 29.39
N THR A 182 -5.95 -23.75 28.32
CA THR A 182 -5.60 -25.04 27.69
C THR A 182 -4.52 -24.91 26.64
N LYS A 183 -4.19 -23.68 26.20
CA LYS A 183 -3.27 -23.39 25.09
C LYS A 183 -3.73 -24.00 23.76
N ARG A 184 -4.97 -24.48 23.67
CA ARG A 184 -5.58 -24.91 22.42
C ARG A 184 -5.68 -23.71 21.49
N ARG A 185 -5.34 -23.89 20.21
CA ARG A 185 -5.59 -22.87 19.18
C ARG A 185 -7.07 -22.71 18.95
N GLU A 186 -7.48 -21.45 18.68
CA GLU A 186 -8.82 -21.11 18.22
C GLU A 186 -8.80 -21.01 16.69
N PRO A 187 -9.31 -21.99 15.95
CA PRO A 187 -9.13 -22.06 14.50
C PRO A 187 -9.64 -20.82 13.78
N LEU A 188 -10.76 -20.23 14.22
CA LEU A 188 -11.34 -19.02 13.64
C LEU A 188 -10.40 -17.81 13.76
N LEU A 189 -9.66 -17.69 14.87
CA LEU A 189 -8.85 -16.50 15.21
C LEU A 189 -7.35 -16.69 14.94
N THR A 190 -6.96 -17.90 14.55
CA THR A 190 -5.54 -18.23 14.29
C THR A 190 -5.07 -17.58 12.99
N PHE A 191 -3.98 -16.83 13.07
CA PHE A 191 -3.36 -16.14 11.93
C PHE A 191 -3.18 -17.06 10.72
N LYS A 192 -3.59 -16.61 9.56
CA LYS A 192 -3.60 -17.29 8.26
C LYS A 192 -4.60 -18.46 8.15
N ARG A 193 -4.85 -19.20 9.22
CA ARG A 193 -5.71 -20.39 9.25
C ARG A 193 -7.20 -20.06 9.35
N GLY A 194 -7.53 -19.03 10.13
CA GLY A 194 -8.90 -18.59 10.40
C GLY A 194 -9.33 -17.41 9.53
N ALA A 195 -10.09 -16.51 10.12
CA ALA A 195 -10.51 -15.28 9.46
C ALA A 195 -9.29 -14.45 9.02
N VAL A 196 -9.44 -13.79 7.89
CA VAL A 196 -8.36 -13.04 7.21
C VAL A 196 -8.21 -11.64 7.79
N VAL A 197 -9.34 -11.06 8.23
CA VAL A 197 -9.41 -9.72 8.81
C VAL A 197 -10.38 -9.68 9.97
N HIS A 198 -10.06 -8.84 10.96
CA HIS A 198 -10.86 -8.63 12.16
C HIS A 198 -11.20 -7.15 12.25
N PHE A 199 -12.49 -6.82 12.23
CA PHE A 199 -12.98 -5.45 12.30
C PHE A 199 -13.51 -5.16 13.70
N ALA A 200 -13.01 -4.09 14.30
CA ALA A 200 -13.60 -3.43 15.45
C ALA A 200 -14.39 -2.24 14.91
N MET A 201 -15.70 -2.20 15.14
CA MET A 201 -16.59 -1.25 14.52
C MET A 201 -17.50 -0.58 15.56
N SER A 202 -17.57 0.75 15.51
CA SER A 202 -18.68 1.50 16.12
C SER A 202 -19.61 2.03 15.04
N ASP A 203 -20.67 2.71 15.44
CA ASP A 203 -21.59 3.38 14.52
C ASP A 203 -20.94 4.57 13.79
N SER A 204 -19.74 5.02 14.20
CA SER A 204 -19.02 6.14 13.58
C SER A 204 -17.66 5.78 13.00
N GLU A 205 -16.98 4.70 13.46
CA GLU A 205 -15.60 4.37 13.10
C GLU A 205 -15.39 2.88 12.89
N ILE A 206 -14.42 2.54 12.03
CA ILE A 206 -13.97 1.16 11.77
C ILE A 206 -12.45 1.08 11.90
N MET A 207 -12.00 0.10 12.69
CA MET A 207 -10.60 -0.29 12.80
C MET A 207 -10.45 -1.75 12.38
N MET A 208 -9.33 -2.12 11.78
CA MET A 208 -9.09 -3.49 11.31
C MET A 208 -7.73 -4.03 11.75
N ALA A 209 -7.67 -5.33 12.00
CA ALA A 209 -6.43 -6.08 12.23
C ALA A 209 -6.41 -7.34 11.35
N THR A 210 -5.24 -7.73 10.87
CA THR A 210 -5.07 -8.98 10.09
C THR A 210 -4.36 -10.08 10.87
N LYS A 211 -3.96 -9.79 12.11
CA LYS A 211 -3.37 -10.74 13.06
C LYS A 211 -3.77 -10.34 14.47
N LEU A 212 -4.36 -11.26 15.19
CA LEU A 212 -4.59 -11.11 16.63
C LEU A 212 -3.35 -11.60 17.40
N ASP A 213 -2.89 -10.80 18.37
CA ASP A 213 -1.67 -11.06 19.17
C ASP A 213 -1.84 -10.55 20.61
N GLY A 214 -3.02 -10.72 21.17
CA GLY A 214 -3.38 -10.19 22.47
C GLY A 214 -3.22 -8.68 22.55
N GLU A 215 -2.63 -8.17 23.61
CA GLU A 215 -2.36 -6.73 23.81
C GLU A 215 -1.52 -6.11 22.67
N ASN A 216 -0.71 -6.91 21.97
CA ASN A 216 0.10 -6.46 20.85
C ASN A 216 -0.66 -6.41 19.51
N THR A 217 -1.97 -6.69 19.50
CA THR A 217 -2.79 -6.61 18.30
C THR A 217 -2.77 -5.20 17.74
N PHE A 218 -2.27 -5.08 16.50
CA PHE A 218 -2.12 -3.80 15.83
C PHE A 218 -3.33 -3.53 14.93
N PHE A 219 -4.08 -2.48 15.25
CA PHE A 219 -5.22 -2.04 14.46
C PHE A 219 -4.86 -0.90 13.52
N LEU A 220 -5.41 -0.95 12.33
CA LEU A 220 -5.32 0.10 11.30
C LEU A 220 -6.70 0.71 11.06
N PRO A 221 -6.80 2.02 10.84
CA PRO A 221 -8.06 2.65 10.48
C PRO A 221 -8.55 2.19 9.11
N PHE A 222 -9.87 1.97 9.02
CA PHE A 222 -10.57 1.63 7.78
C PHE A 222 -11.65 2.67 7.48
N ASN A 223 -11.33 3.97 7.68
CA ASN A 223 -12.25 5.09 7.57
C ASN A 223 -12.08 5.86 6.26
N LYS A 224 -13.15 6.52 5.80
CA LYS A 224 -13.18 7.32 4.56
C LYS A 224 -12.26 8.55 4.62
N GLY A 225 -12.10 9.15 5.80
CA GLY A 225 -11.69 10.54 5.97
C GLY A 225 -12.87 11.49 5.79
N ARG A 226 -12.86 12.61 6.51
CA ARG A 226 -13.91 13.65 6.43
C ARG A 226 -13.32 14.97 5.99
N LYS A 227 -14.01 15.69 5.11
CA LYS A 227 -13.66 17.06 4.71
C LYS A 227 -14.34 18.05 5.66
N ASP A 228 -13.59 19.05 6.12
CA ASP A 228 -14.15 20.21 6.80
C ASP A 228 -14.64 21.28 5.81
N GLU A 229 -15.19 22.39 6.32
CA GLU A 229 -15.69 23.50 5.51
C GLU A 229 -14.61 24.16 4.63
N SER A 230 -13.33 24.03 5.02
CA SER A 230 -12.19 24.51 4.23
C SER A 230 -11.76 23.54 3.14
N GLY A 231 -12.35 22.34 3.06
CA GLY A 231 -11.95 21.25 2.17
C GLY A 231 -10.77 20.43 2.67
N THR A 232 -10.29 20.69 3.90
CA THR A 232 -9.19 19.91 4.52
C THR A 232 -9.69 18.53 4.91
N VAL A 233 -8.92 17.49 4.56
CA VAL A 233 -9.27 16.10 4.89
C VAL A 233 -8.69 15.71 6.25
N HIS A 234 -9.55 15.27 7.14
CA HIS A 234 -9.30 14.78 8.49
C HIS A 234 -9.52 13.26 8.62
N ALA A 235 -9.11 12.69 9.74
CA ALA A 235 -9.45 11.31 10.11
C ALA A 235 -10.96 11.13 10.38
N GLY A 236 -11.37 9.86 10.51
CA GLY A 236 -12.75 9.46 10.79
C GLY A 236 -13.64 9.42 9.55
N ASN A 237 -14.94 9.44 9.75
CA ASN A 237 -15.93 9.38 8.69
C ASN A 237 -16.80 10.66 8.65
N PRO A 238 -17.30 11.06 7.47
CA PRO A 238 -18.31 12.11 7.40
C PRO A 238 -19.62 11.63 8.08
N PRO A 239 -20.48 12.55 8.53
CA PRO A 239 -21.84 12.18 8.91
C PRO A 239 -22.51 11.38 7.79
N GLY A 240 -23.32 10.39 8.17
CA GLY A 240 -24.09 9.63 7.21
C GLY A 240 -25.06 10.49 6.41
N GLU A 241 -25.42 10.02 5.23
CA GLU A 241 -26.36 10.71 4.35
C GLU A 241 -27.77 10.75 4.95
N ILE A 242 -28.52 11.82 4.69
CA ILE A 242 -29.91 11.94 5.09
C ILE A 242 -30.76 11.24 4.01
N LYS A 243 -31.49 10.20 4.41
CA LYS A 243 -32.39 9.44 3.54
C LYS A 243 -33.64 10.23 3.17
N ALA A 244 -34.36 9.74 2.18
CA ALA A 244 -35.62 10.36 1.72
C ALA A 244 -36.70 10.43 2.82
N ASP A 245 -36.66 9.54 3.79
CA ASP A 245 -37.57 9.49 4.95
C ASP A 245 -37.15 10.44 6.10
N GLY A 246 -36.03 11.17 5.92
CA GLY A 246 -35.48 12.10 6.92
C GLY A 246 -34.60 11.43 7.99
N THR A 247 -34.41 10.10 7.94
CA THR A 247 -33.47 9.41 8.83
C THR A 247 -32.04 9.58 8.35
N GLN A 248 -31.09 9.69 9.28
CA GLN A 248 -29.68 9.77 8.96
C GLN A 248 -29.06 8.38 8.97
N GLU A 249 -28.31 8.07 7.91
CA GLU A 249 -27.54 6.83 7.81
C GLU A 249 -26.35 6.85 8.77
N TYR A 250 -25.79 5.69 9.05
CA TYR A 250 -24.58 5.58 9.86
C TYR A 250 -23.34 6.10 9.11
N PRO A 251 -22.42 6.82 9.75
CA PRO A 251 -21.16 7.23 9.18
C PRO A 251 -20.33 6.06 8.59
N VAL A 252 -20.52 4.87 9.10
CA VAL A 252 -19.85 3.63 8.65
C VAL A 252 -20.63 2.84 7.58
N ALA A 253 -21.75 3.37 7.07
CA ALA A 253 -22.61 2.68 6.11
C ALA A 253 -21.89 2.18 4.85
N TYR A 254 -20.82 2.85 4.42
CA TYR A 254 -19.99 2.41 3.30
C TYR A 254 -19.47 0.98 3.45
N PHE A 255 -19.39 0.45 4.67
CA PHE A 255 -18.94 -0.91 4.90
C PHE A 255 -19.89 -1.93 4.27
N TRP A 256 -21.19 -1.82 4.53
CA TRP A 256 -22.17 -2.70 3.91
C TRP A 256 -22.64 -2.21 2.55
N GLU A 257 -22.70 -0.89 2.30
CA GLU A 257 -23.20 -0.34 1.03
C GLU A 257 -22.19 -0.46 -0.13
N ALA A 258 -20.89 -0.47 0.16
CA ALA A 258 -19.86 -0.48 -0.88
C ALA A 258 -18.86 -1.64 -0.71
N VAL A 259 -18.31 -1.85 0.50
CA VAL A 259 -17.24 -2.83 0.73
C VAL A 259 -17.76 -4.25 0.73
N CYS A 260 -18.91 -4.52 1.39
CA CYS A 260 -19.54 -5.83 1.47
C CYS A 260 -20.50 -6.12 0.31
N GLN A 261 -20.59 -5.26 -0.71
CA GLN A 261 -21.25 -5.63 -1.96
C GLN A 261 -20.62 -6.92 -2.52
N PRO A 262 -21.37 -7.91 -2.95
CA PRO A 262 -20.85 -9.22 -3.33
C PRO A 262 -19.63 -9.14 -4.27
N ASP A 263 -19.73 -8.37 -5.34
CA ASP A 263 -18.64 -8.22 -6.32
C ASP A 263 -17.40 -7.54 -5.70
N ALA A 264 -17.61 -6.51 -4.90
CA ALA A 264 -16.52 -5.78 -4.23
C ALA A 264 -15.84 -6.66 -3.17
N TRP A 265 -16.64 -7.40 -2.39
CA TRP A 265 -16.15 -8.28 -1.34
C TRP A 265 -15.32 -9.44 -1.92
N LEU A 266 -15.85 -10.15 -2.90
CA LEU A 266 -15.12 -11.22 -3.59
C LEU A 266 -13.83 -10.70 -4.23
N ARG A 267 -13.88 -9.52 -4.87
CA ARG A 267 -12.71 -8.91 -5.47
C ARG A 267 -11.63 -8.56 -4.44
N ILE A 268 -11.98 -8.12 -3.22
CA ILE A 268 -11.00 -7.88 -2.16
C ILE A 268 -10.17 -9.14 -1.91
N PHE A 269 -10.81 -10.29 -1.77
CA PHE A 269 -10.12 -11.55 -1.50
C PHE A 269 -9.39 -12.12 -2.72
N HIS A 270 -9.82 -11.82 -3.93
CA HIS A 270 -9.13 -12.27 -5.15
C HIS A 270 -7.96 -11.38 -5.56
N SER A 271 -8.09 -10.04 -5.46
CA SER A 271 -7.12 -9.11 -6.03
C SER A 271 -6.28 -8.36 -5.00
N PHE A 272 -6.84 -8.05 -3.81
CA PHE A 272 -6.15 -7.15 -2.88
C PHE A 272 -5.40 -7.88 -1.76
N VAL A 273 -5.99 -8.88 -1.13
CA VAL A 273 -5.37 -9.56 0.02
C VAL A 273 -4.17 -10.38 -0.42
N TYR A 274 -3.04 -10.26 0.24
CA TYR A 274 -1.86 -11.11 0.01
C TYR A 274 -0.99 -11.24 1.26
N VAL A 275 -0.10 -12.22 1.27
CA VAL A 275 0.88 -12.41 2.36
C VAL A 275 2.21 -11.82 1.92
N GLU A 276 2.58 -10.70 2.53
CA GLU A 276 3.89 -10.09 2.35
C GLU A 276 4.93 -10.88 3.16
N LYS A 277 6.04 -11.25 2.50
CA LYS A 277 7.18 -11.93 3.12
C LYS A 277 8.38 -11.01 3.09
N LYS A 278 8.89 -10.66 4.27
CA LYS A 278 10.10 -9.83 4.41
C LYS A 278 11.14 -10.57 5.21
N ASP A 279 12.38 -10.54 4.72
CA ASP A 279 13.52 -10.96 5.51
C ASP A 279 13.81 -9.91 6.59
N VAL A 280 13.87 -10.34 7.83
CA VAL A 280 14.17 -9.49 8.99
C VAL A 280 15.34 -10.08 9.76
N VAL A 281 16.21 -9.20 10.25
CA VAL A 281 17.34 -9.58 11.10
C VAL A 281 17.01 -9.18 12.52
N ASP A 282 17.16 -10.13 13.46
CA ASP A 282 16.99 -9.84 14.88
C ASP A 282 18.22 -9.09 15.46
N ILE A 283 18.12 -8.70 16.73
CA ILE A 283 19.20 -7.97 17.43
C ILE A 283 20.49 -8.82 17.53
N GLN A 284 20.37 -10.14 17.40
CA GLN A 284 21.48 -11.09 17.47
C GLN A 284 22.07 -11.41 16.09
N GLY A 285 21.54 -10.82 15.01
CA GLY A 285 22.00 -11.03 13.64
C GLY A 285 21.39 -12.24 12.94
N ASN A 286 20.39 -12.92 13.54
CA ASN A 286 19.74 -14.06 12.89
C ASN A 286 18.70 -13.61 11.88
N TRP A 287 18.75 -14.18 10.70
CA TRP A 287 17.77 -13.95 9.65
C TRP A 287 16.52 -14.77 9.86
N SER A 288 15.38 -14.13 9.79
CA SER A 288 14.07 -14.78 9.82
C SER A 288 13.14 -14.17 8.78
N LYS A 289 12.13 -14.94 8.34
CA LYS A 289 11.09 -14.43 7.44
C LYS A 289 9.89 -13.98 8.27
N LYS A 290 9.60 -12.70 8.25
CA LYS A 290 8.37 -12.16 8.80
C LYS A 290 7.28 -12.20 7.73
N GLU A 291 6.17 -12.85 8.04
CA GLU A 291 4.97 -12.86 7.21
C GLU A 291 3.95 -11.88 7.77
N THR A 292 3.39 -11.06 6.91
CA THR A 292 2.32 -10.11 7.25
C THR A 292 1.21 -10.27 6.23
N LEU A 293 0.00 -10.51 6.68
CA LEU A 293 -1.17 -10.52 5.81
C LEU A 293 -1.59 -9.07 5.57
N ILE A 294 -1.61 -8.68 4.30
CA ILE A 294 -1.98 -7.33 3.87
C ILE A 294 -3.44 -7.36 3.40
N PHE A 295 -4.23 -6.53 4.05
CA PHE A 295 -5.60 -6.21 3.65
C PHE A 295 -5.62 -4.72 3.24
N PRO A 296 -6.33 -4.31 2.18
CA PRO A 296 -6.31 -2.92 1.74
C PRO A 296 -6.95 -2.00 2.79
N ARG A 297 -6.35 -0.86 3.05
CA ARG A 297 -7.02 0.22 3.79
C ARG A 297 -8.05 0.87 2.90
N PHE A 298 -9.04 1.52 3.49
CA PHE A 298 -10.16 2.09 2.74
C PHE A 298 -9.70 3.04 1.62
N HIS A 299 -8.78 3.97 1.91
CA HIS A 299 -8.27 4.90 0.90
C HIS A 299 -7.50 4.21 -0.24
N GLN A 300 -6.84 3.09 0.02
CA GLN A 300 -6.15 2.30 -1.02
C GLN A 300 -7.16 1.60 -1.92
N TRP A 301 -8.15 0.94 -1.30
CA TRP A 301 -9.22 0.24 -2.00
C TRP A 301 -10.02 1.19 -2.89
N THR A 302 -10.42 2.38 -2.37
CA THR A 302 -11.16 3.38 -3.14
C THR A 302 -10.33 3.97 -4.26
N ALA A 303 -9.06 4.31 -4.03
CA ALA A 303 -8.18 4.85 -5.06
C ALA A 303 -8.05 3.91 -6.25
N VAL A 304 -7.78 2.62 -6.01
CA VAL A 304 -7.67 1.62 -7.08
C VAL A 304 -8.99 1.49 -7.83
N ASN A 305 -10.11 1.31 -7.11
CA ASN A 305 -11.42 1.14 -7.75
C ASN A 305 -11.83 2.34 -8.59
N GLN A 306 -11.66 3.57 -8.08
CA GLN A 306 -12.00 4.79 -8.82
C GLN A 306 -11.14 4.95 -10.08
N MET A 307 -9.82 4.70 -10.00
CA MET A 307 -8.94 4.75 -11.16
C MET A 307 -9.34 3.73 -12.24
N LEU A 308 -9.69 2.51 -11.83
CA LEU A 308 -10.08 1.46 -12.78
C LEU A 308 -11.43 1.73 -13.42
N THR A 309 -12.40 2.21 -12.66
CA THR A 309 -13.73 2.58 -13.19
C THR A 309 -13.57 3.69 -14.22
N ASP A 310 -12.88 4.76 -13.86
CA ASP A 310 -12.65 5.90 -14.77
C ASP A 310 -11.83 5.51 -16.02
N ALA A 311 -10.82 4.62 -15.85
CA ALA A 311 -10.02 4.12 -16.96
C ALA A 311 -10.81 3.19 -17.90
N ARG A 312 -11.79 2.44 -17.39
CA ARG A 312 -12.70 1.64 -18.21
C ARG A 312 -13.65 2.52 -19.02
N GLU A 313 -14.20 3.57 -18.39
CA GLU A 313 -15.15 4.48 -19.01
C GLU A 313 -14.52 5.39 -20.06
N ASN A 314 -13.31 5.89 -19.80
CA ASN A 314 -12.65 6.91 -20.64
C ASN A 314 -11.53 6.35 -21.53
N GLY A 315 -11.15 5.10 -21.39
CA GLY A 315 -10.07 4.49 -22.15
C GLY A 315 -8.68 5.03 -21.84
N ALA A 316 -7.78 4.93 -22.83
CA ALA A 316 -6.42 5.46 -22.74
C ALA A 316 -6.37 6.98 -22.93
N GLY A 317 -5.25 7.61 -22.53
CA GLY A 317 -5.01 9.05 -22.69
C GLY A 317 -5.27 9.89 -21.44
N MET A 318 -5.77 9.28 -20.35
CA MET A 318 -6.16 9.98 -19.13
C MET A 318 -5.00 10.13 -18.12
N THR A 319 -5.18 11.04 -17.15
CA THR A 319 -4.24 11.22 -16.04
C THR A 319 -4.91 11.07 -14.69
N TYR A 320 -4.17 10.47 -13.76
CA TYR A 320 -4.60 10.18 -12.42
C TYR A 320 -3.48 10.57 -11.44
N LEU A 321 -3.74 11.52 -10.57
CA LEU A 321 -2.82 11.89 -9.49
C LEU A 321 -3.36 11.39 -8.16
N CYS A 322 -2.65 10.47 -7.54
CA CYS A 322 -2.89 10.04 -6.16
C CYS A 322 -1.95 10.80 -5.23
N ASP A 323 -2.49 11.80 -4.52
CA ASP A 323 -1.78 12.51 -3.46
C ASP A 323 -1.97 11.74 -2.15
N HIS A 324 -1.08 10.80 -1.91
CA HIS A 324 -1.07 9.91 -0.76
C HIS A 324 0.17 10.17 0.09
N SER A 325 -0.01 10.51 1.35
CA SER A 325 1.06 10.83 2.28
C SER A 325 2.13 9.73 2.39
N ALA A 326 3.29 10.07 2.93
CA ALA A 326 4.28 9.08 3.33
C ALA A 326 3.64 8.07 4.29
N GLY A 327 4.00 6.78 4.16
CA GLY A 327 3.45 5.71 5.00
C GLY A 327 2.03 5.23 4.62
N SER A 328 1.36 5.85 3.64
CA SER A 328 0.03 5.43 3.19
C SER A 328 -0.04 4.02 2.57
N GLY A 329 1.11 3.37 2.32
CA GLY A 329 1.17 2.09 1.62
C GLY A 329 1.11 2.21 0.10
N LYS A 330 1.64 3.29 -0.47
CA LYS A 330 1.69 3.53 -1.94
C LYS A 330 2.18 2.32 -2.74
N THR A 331 3.21 1.62 -2.25
CA THR A 331 3.76 0.44 -2.92
C THR A 331 2.70 -0.63 -3.19
N SER A 332 1.86 -0.96 -2.21
CA SER A 332 0.76 -1.90 -2.39
C SER A 332 -0.31 -1.35 -3.33
N THR A 333 -0.66 -0.07 -3.20
CA THR A 333 -1.63 0.59 -4.10
C THR A 333 -1.15 0.56 -5.56
N ILE A 334 0.12 0.87 -5.81
CA ILE A 334 0.76 0.77 -7.14
C ILE A 334 0.68 -0.66 -7.67
N SER A 335 1.02 -1.64 -6.82
CA SER A 335 1.04 -3.05 -7.21
C SER A 335 -0.36 -3.54 -7.59
N TRP A 336 -1.39 -3.25 -6.79
CA TRP A 336 -2.78 -3.57 -7.11
C TRP A 336 -3.26 -2.88 -8.39
N THR A 337 -2.98 -1.57 -8.52
CA THR A 337 -3.32 -0.81 -9.73
C THR A 337 -2.68 -1.45 -10.97
N ALA A 338 -1.41 -1.85 -10.91
CA ALA A 338 -0.72 -2.46 -12.04
C ALA A 338 -1.35 -3.80 -12.47
N HIS A 339 -1.64 -4.68 -11.52
CA HIS A 339 -2.24 -5.99 -11.82
C HIS A 339 -3.67 -5.87 -12.35
N ASP A 340 -4.45 -4.96 -11.81
CA ASP A 340 -5.84 -4.77 -12.23
C ASP A 340 -5.95 -4.04 -13.57
N LEU A 341 -5.05 -3.06 -13.86
CA LEU A 341 -4.99 -2.41 -15.18
C LEU A 341 -4.65 -3.40 -16.31
N VAL A 342 -3.79 -4.38 -16.06
CA VAL A 342 -3.49 -5.45 -17.03
C VAL A 342 -4.74 -6.30 -17.35
N LYS A 343 -5.57 -6.54 -16.35
CA LYS A 343 -6.79 -7.35 -16.48
C LYS A 343 -7.98 -6.54 -17.02
N LEU A 344 -7.90 -5.21 -16.99
CA LEU A 344 -9.00 -4.32 -17.34
C LEU A 344 -9.43 -4.49 -18.80
N ARG A 345 -10.72 -4.73 -19.00
CA ARG A 345 -11.33 -4.93 -20.31
C ARG A 345 -12.44 -3.90 -20.57
N GLU A 346 -12.59 -3.53 -21.82
CA GLU A 346 -13.76 -2.84 -22.33
C GLU A 346 -14.99 -3.79 -22.37
N ASP A 347 -16.18 -3.25 -22.58
CA ASP A 347 -17.40 -4.05 -22.65
C ASP A 347 -17.40 -5.04 -23.83
N ASN A 348 -16.66 -4.77 -24.90
CA ASN A 348 -16.45 -5.67 -26.04
C ASN A 348 -15.47 -6.83 -25.73
N GLY A 349 -14.80 -6.80 -24.56
CA GLY A 349 -13.81 -7.78 -24.11
C GLY A 349 -12.37 -7.46 -24.50
N ASP A 350 -12.12 -6.36 -25.23
CA ASP A 350 -10.77 -5.95 -25.59
C ASP A 350 -10.02 -5.35 -24.38
N ALA A 351 -8.71 -5.49 -24.38
CA ALA A 351 -7.88 -4.93 -23.31
C ALA A 351 -7.85 -3.39 -23.40
N VAL A 352 -8.19 -2.71 -22.30
CA VAL A 352 -8.03 -1.24 -22.22
C VAL A 352 -6.56 -0.86 -22.35
N PHE A 353 -5.66 -1.62 -21.72
CA PHE A 353 -4.20 -1.45 -21.83
C PHE A 353 -3.52 -2.75 -22.23
N ASN A 354 -2.59 -2.64 -23.18
CA ASN A 354 -1.80 -3.79 -23.66
C ASN A 354 -0.60 -4.10 -22.76
N SER A 355 -0.04 -3.10 -22.10
CA SER A 355 1.03 -3.25 -21.10
C SER A 355 0.98 -2.11 -20.08
N VAL A 356 1.43 -2.42 -18.86
CA VAL A 356 1.60 -1.47 -17.77
C VAL A 356 3.08 -1.26 -17.52
N ILE A 357 3.54 -0.01 -17.51
CA ILE A 357 4.93 0.36 -17.28
C ILE A 357 5.03 1.04 -15.92
N ILE A 358 5.76 0.45 -14.98
CA ILE A 358 5.99 1.02 -13.65
C ILE A 358 7.35 1.72 -13.65
N VAL A 359 7.35 3.01 -13.34
CA VAL A 359 8.54 3.88 -13.30
C VAL A 359 8.93 4.16 -11.86
N THR A 360 10.16 3.78 -11.47
CA THR A 360 10.70 3.98 -10.12
C THR A 360 11.88 4.93 -10.09
N ASP A 361 12.10 5.66 -8.99
CA ASP A 361 13.20 6.65 -8.87
C ASP A 361 14.57 5.98 -8.67
N ARG A 362 14.68 4.89 -7.89
CA ARG A 362 15.97 4.32 -7.47
C ARG A 362 16.05 2.82 -7.64
N ASN A 363 17.27 2.32 -7.97
CA ASN A 363 17.55 0.88 -8.12
C ASN A 363 17.23 0.05 -6.86
N VAL A 364 17.36 0.60 -5.65
CA VAL A 364 17.07 -0.09 -4.37
C VAL A 364 15.55 -0.18 -4.11
N LEU A 365 14.80 0.90 -4.39
CA LEU A 365 13.33 0.89 -4.31
C LEU A 365 12.71 0.01 -5.41
N ASP A 366 13.40 -0.10 -6.55
CA ASP A 366 13.06 -0.99 -7.67
C ASP A 366 12.93 -2.46 -7.20
N GLY A 367 13.86 -2.95 -6.38
CA GLY A 367 13.78 -4.29 -5.79
C GLY A 367 12.55 -4.50 -4.90
N GLN A 368 12.27 -3.58 -3.98
CA GLN A 368 11.12 -3.66 -3.06
C GLN A 368 9.78 -3.60 -3.79
N LEU A 369 9.65 -2.72 -4.77
CA LEU A 369 8.44 -2.62 -5.57
C LEU A 369 8.26 -3.82 -6.49
N GLN A 370 9.34 -4.31 -7.13
CA GLN A 370 9.31 -5.54 -7.91
C GLN A 370 8.88 -6.74 -7.06
N ASP A 371 9.38 -6.86 -5.83
CA ASP A 371 9.01 -7.93 -4.91
C ASP A 371 7.54 -7.81 -4.48
N ALA A 372 7.04 -6.60 -4.20
CA ALA A 372 5.64 -6.37 -3.89
C ALA A 372 4.72 -6.74 -5.07
N VAL A 373 5.08 -6.32 -6.29
CA VAL A 373 4.32 -6.66 -7.51
C VAL A 373 4.32 -8.17 -7.73
N LYS A 374 5.44 -8.87 -7.53
CA LYS A 374 5.55 -10.33 -7.67
C LYS A 374 4.78 -11.10 -6.58
N GLN A 375 4.63 -10.54 -5.37
CA GLN A 375 3.95 -11.22 -4.26
C GLN A 375 2.42 -11.23 -4.42
N ILE A 376 1.85 -10.33 -5.21
CA ILE A 376 0.40 -10.25 -5.46
C ILE A 376 -0.04 -11.34 -6.46
N ASP A 377 0.74 -11.55 -7.52
CA ASP A 377 0.42 -12.57 -8.52
C ASP A 377 1.63 -13.48 -8.78
N HIS A 378 1.44 -14.79 -8.56
CA HIS A 378 2.49 -15.80 -8.72
C HIS A 378 2.59 -16.38 -10.14
N GLN A 379 1.91 -15.80 -11.13
CA GLN A 379 1.97 -16.28 -12.51
C GLN A 379 3.31 -15.90 -13.16
N PHE A 380 4.04 -16.89 -13.62
CA PHE A 380 5.31 -16.69 -14.36
C PHE A 380 5.07 -15.95 -15.68
N GLY A 381 5.93 -14.97 -15.99
CA GLY A 381 5.91 -14.25 -17.26
C GLY A 381 5.08 -12.97 -17.30
N VAL A 382 4.36 -12.64 -16.23
CA VAL A 382 3.56 -11.40 -16.15
C VAL A 382 4.44 -10.16 -15.97
N ILE A 383 5.64 -10.29 -15.36
CA ILE A 383 6.49 -9.16 -14.99
C ILE A 383 7.87 -9.29 -15.62
N ALA A 384 8.30 -8.26 -16.36
CA ALA A 384 9.69 -8.09 -16.79
C ALA A 384 10.34 -6.93 -16.03
N ALA A 385 11.43 -7.22 -15.33
CA ALA A 385 12.30 -6.23 -14.74
C ALA A 385 13.49 -5.95 -15.67
N ILE A 386 13.68 -4.68 -16.03
CA ILE A 386 14.74 -4.26 -16.94
C ILE A 386 16.02 -3.97 -16.16
N ASP A 387 16.94 -4.95 -16.09
CA ASP A 387 18.16 -4.86 -15.30
C ASP A 387 19.42 -5.18 -16.12
N ARG A 388 20.51 -4.41 -15.90
CA ARG A 388 21.81 -4.63 -16.53
C ARG A 388 22.54 -5.90 -16.06
N GLN A 389 22.28 -6.34 -14.83
CA GLN A 389 23.01 -7.46 -14.24
C GLN A 389 22.55 -8.84 -14.77
N LYS A 390 21.35 -8.91 -15.36
CA LYS A 390 20.71 -10.16 -15.78
C LYS A 390 20.75 -10.40 -17.29
N SER A 391 21.27 -9.48 -18.11
CA SER A 391 21.28 -9.61 -19.57
C SER A 391 22.46 -8.89 -20.21
N SER A 392 23.04 -9.46 -21.26
CA SER A 392 24.06 -8.84 -22.13
C SER A 392 23.51 -7.74 -23.05
N LYS A 393 22.16 -7.61 -23.16
CA LYS A 393 21.51 -6.59 -23.98
C LYS A 393 21.45 -5.25 -23.24
N SER A 394 21.46 -4.14 -23.99
CA SER A 394 21.23 -2.82 -23.42
C SER A 394 19.81 -2.72 -22.79
N LYS A 395 19.65 -1.88 -21.76
CA LYS A 395 18.34 -1.67 -21.10
C LYS A 395 17.26 -1.25 -22.11
N SER A 396 17.61 -0.38 -23.05
CA SER A 396 16.67 0.07 -24.10
C SER A 396 16.19 -1.08 -24.98
N LYS A 397 17.09 -2.01 -25.34
CA LYS A 397 16.72 -3.18 -26.15
C LYS A 397 15.89 -4.20 -25.37
N GLN A 398 16.23 -4.46 -24.10
CA GLN A 398 15.41 -5.31 -23.24
C GLN A 398 13.99 -4.77 -23.11
N LEU A 399 13.86 -3.46 -22.94
CA LEU A 399 12.58 -2.77 -22.83
C LEU A 399 11.77 -2.85 -24.12
N SER A 400 12.38 -2.54 -25.26
CA SER A 400 11.72 -2.67 -26.57
C SER A 400 11.26 -4.09 -26.81
N ASP A 401 12.12 -5.09 -26.57
CA ASP A 401 11.79 -6.51 -26.70
C ASP A 401 10.58 -6.89 -25.79
N ALA A 402 10.54 -6.40 -24.54
CA ALA A 402 9.45 -6.67 -23.61
C ALA A 402 8.12 -6.06 -24.07
N LEU A 403 8.11 -4.81 -24.54
CA LEU A 403 6.91 -4.16 -25.04
C LEU A 403 6.40 -4.80 -26.34
N LEU A 404 7.30 -5.16 -27.24
CA LEU A 404 6.97 -5.85 -28.50
C LEU A 404 6.40 -7.24 -28.25
N SER A 405 6.95 -7.98 -27.27
CA SER A 405 6.45 -9.31 -26.87
C SER A 405 5.11 -9.25 -26.12
N GLY A 406 4.61 -8.05 -25.77
CA GLY A 406 3.36 -7.88 -25.04
C GLY A 406 3.47 -8.29 -23.56
N THR A 407 4.64 -8.10 -22.94
CA THR A 407 4.78 -8.35 -21.49
C THR A 407 3.79 -7.48 -20.71
N PRO A 408 2.93 -8.06 -19.87
CA PRO A 408 1.86 -7.33 -19.21
C PRO A 408 2.35 -6.21 -18.29
N ILE A 409 3.35 -6.46 -17.44
CA ILE A 409 3.92 -5.47 -16.52
C ILE A 409 5.42 -5.35 -16.76
N VAL A 410 5.90 -4.13 -16.98
CA VAL A 410 7.32 -3.82 -17.19
C VAL A 410 7.77 -2.81 -16.14
N VAL A 411 8.77 -3.16 -15.33
CA VAL A 411 9.31 -2.25 -14.30
C VAL A 411 10.60 -1.64 -14.79
N VAL A 412 10.68 -0.32 -14.78
CA VAL A 412 11.83 0.46 -15.27
C VAL A 412 12.23 1.54 -14.28
N THR A 413 13.52 1.90 -14.28
CA THR A 413 13.97 3.10 -13.58
C THR A 413 13.65 4.35 -14.40
N ILE A 414 13.57 5.51 -13.73
CA ILE A 414 13.31 6.78 -14.35
C ILE A 414 14.33 7.13 -15.45
N GLN A 415 15.58 6.66 -15.31
CA GLN A 415 16.63 6.86 -16.33
C GLN A 415 16.40 6.01 -17.58
N THR A 416 15.62 4.94 -17.47
CA THR A 416 15.30 4.04 -18.59
C THR A 416 13.98 4.41 -19.26
N PHE A 417 13.08 5.07 -18.55
CA PHE A 417 11.74 5.45 -19.02
C PHE A 417 11.72 6.22 -20.35
N PRO A 418 12.62 7.20 -20.63
CA PRO A 418 12.66 7.89 -21.92
C PRO A 418 12.81 6.96 -23.13
N TYR A 419 13.52 5.84 -22.98
CA TYR A 419 13.63 4.84 -24.05
C TYR A 419 12.33 4.06 -24.28
N ALA A 420 11.50 3.89 -23.24
CA ALA A 420 10.16 3.32 -23.39
C ALA A 420 9.28 4.24 -24.21
N MET A 421 9.29 5.52 -23.90
CA MET A 421 8.53 6.55 -24.62
C MET A 421 8.97 6.64 -26.08
N GLU A 422 10.29 6.66 -26.34
CA GLU A 422 10.82 6.63 -27.71
C GLU A 422 10.33 5.39 -28.47
N ALA A 423 10.40 4.20 -27.87
CA ALA A 423 9.93 2.97 -28.51
C ALA A 423 8.43 3.01 -28.82
N ILE A 424 7.59 3.46 -27.87
CA ILE A 424 6.13 3.54 -28.05
C ILE A 424 5.76 4.51 -29.19
N ILE A 425 6.46 5.65 -29.30
CA ILE A 425 6.15 6.69 -30.27
C ILE A 425 6.68 6.33 -31.66
N THR A 426 7.87 5.70 -31.77
CA THR A 426 8.57 5.50 -33.04
C THR A 426 8.34 4.13 -33.65
N ASP A 427 8.11 3.08 -32.85
CA ASP A 427 7.94 1.73 -33.36
C ASP A 427 6.55 1.51 -33.96
N LYS A 428 6.50 1.14 -35.24
CA LYS A 428 5.23 0.90 -35.97
C LYS A 428 4.42 -0.26 -35.34
N ALA A 429 5.07 -1.24 -34.71
CA ALA A 429 4.38 -2.38 -34.10
C ALA A 429 3.71 -2.02 -32.74
N LEU A 430 4.10 -0.91 -32.15
CA LEU A 430 3.49 -0.38 -30.91
C LEU A 430 2.44 0.69 -31.19
N LYS A 431 2.35 1.21 -32.42
CA LYS A 431 1.28 2.12 -32.82
C LYS A 431 -0.08 1.40 -32.74
N GLY A 432 -1.05 2.04 -32.07
CA GLY A 432 -2.39 1.47 -31.86
C GLY A 432 -2.50 0.53 -30.64
N LYS A 433 -1.41 0.34 -29.89
CA LYS A 433 -1.45 -0.30 -28.56
C LYS A 433 -1.58 0.76 -27.48
N ASN A 434 -2.36 0.46 -26.45
CA ASN A 434 -2.57 1.33 -25.29
C ASN A 434 -1.63 0.95 -24.14
N PHE A 435 -1.11 1.95 -23.46
CA PHE A 435 -0.18 1.78 -22.35
C PHE A 435 -0.64 2.53 -21.11
N ALA A 436 -0.51 1.89 -19.94
CA ALA A 436 -0.61 2.57 -18.66
C ALA A 436 0.78 2.80 -18.08
N VAL A 437 1.09 4.02 -17.66
CA VAL A 437 2.37 4.38 -17.04
C VAL A 437 2.12 4.76 -15.59
N ILE A 438 2.63 3.96 -14.67
CA ILE A 438 2.55 4.23 -13.23
C ILE A 438 3.86 4.86 -12.79
N ILE A 439 3.81 6.03 -12.14
CA ILE A 439 4.98 6.78 -11.71
C ILE A 439 4.98 6.87 -10.18
N ASP A 440 5.98 6.23 -9.55
CA ASP A 440 6.19 6.36 -8.10
C ASP A 440 7.04 7.59 -7.79
N GLU A 441 6.69 8.30 -6.69
CA GLU A 441 7.33 9.53 -6.23
C GLU A 441 7.48 10.59 -7.35
N ALA A 442 6.39 10.88 -8.04
CA ALA A 442 6.32 11.75 -9.22
C ALA A 442 6.96 13.15 -9.04
N HIS A 443 7.27 13.55 -7.80
CA HIS A 443 7.89 14.85 -7.49
C HIS A 443 9.44 14.84 -7.49
N ASN A 444 10.12 13.68 -7.64
CA ASN A 444 11.52 13.49 -7.20
C ASN A 444 12.54 13.22 -8.30
N SER A 445 12.32 13.51 -9.53
CA SER A 445 13.18 13.00 -10.60
C SER A 445 14.12 14.04 -11.21
N GLN A 446 15.43 13.82 -11.06
CA GLN A 446 16.48 14.51 -11.82
C GLN A 446 16.97 13.58 -12.94
N THR A 447 16.73 13.94 -14.20
CA THR A 447 17.26 13.22 -15.37
C THR A 447 18.19 14.14 -16.16
N GLY A 448 19.50 13.86 -16.10
CA GLY A 448 20.52 14.56 -16.90
C GLY A 448 20.45 14.22 -18.40
N SER A 449 21.55 13.74 -18.97
CA SER A 449 21.76 13.49 -20.42
C SER A 449 20.67 12.70 -21.19
N THR A 450 19.75 12.06 -20.49
CA THR A 450 18.71 11.18 -21.07
C THR A 450 17.52 11.99 -21.62
N ALA A 451 17.20 13.14 -21.00
CA ALA A 451 16.16 14.05 -21.49
C ALA A 451 16.54 14.66 -22.85
N ALA A 452 17.84 14.90 -23.07
CA ALA A 452 18.37 15.37 -24.35
C ALA A 452 18.13 14.40 -25.51
N LYS A 453 18.26 13.10 -25.24
CA LYS A 453 18.06 12.05 -26.24
C LYS A 453 16.58 11.89 -26.60
N LEU A 454 15.68 12.06 -25.64
CA LEU A 454 14.25 12.01 -25.88
C LEU A 454 13.77 13.21 -26.70
N GLN A 455 14.28 14.42 -26.41
CA GLN A 455 13.98 15.62 -27.21
C GLN A 455 14.45 15.46 -28.67
N ALA A 456 15.66 14.91 -28.87
CA ALA A 456 16.15 14.64 -30.23
C ALA A 456 15.30 13.60 -30.95
N ALA A 457 14.85 12.55 -30.27
CA ALA A 457 13.98 11.52 -30.83
C ALA A 457 12.58 12.02 -31.18
N LEU A 458 12.08 13.01 -30.42
CA LEU A 458 10.77 13.64 -30.66
C LEU A 458 10.82 14.79 -31.67
N GLY A 459 11.98 15.07 -32.32
CA GLY A 459 12.16 16.13 -33.30
C GLY A 459 12.09 17.54 -32.73
N MET A 460 12.28 17.70 -31.43
CA MET A 460 12.21 18.98 -30.71
C MET A 460 13.58 19.64 -30.68
N SER A 461 13.87 20.45 -31.70
CA SER A 461 15.10 21.26 -31.79
C SER A 461 14.95 22.57 -30.99
N GLY A 462 15.41 22.58 -29.73
CA GLY A 462 15.51 23.75 -28.90
C GLY A 462 16.86 23.83 -28.19
N GLN A 463 17.66 24.87 -28.50
CA GLN A 463 18.93 25.13 -27.83
C GLN A 463 18.70 25.61 -26.39
N GLY A 464 18.85 24.70 -25.40
CA GLY A 464 18.84 25.06 -23.98
C GLY A 464 19.77 24.14 -23.19
N LYS A 465 20.49 24.67 -22.20
CA LYS A 465 21.44 23.95 -21.34
C LYS A 465 20.80 22.75 -20.63
N MET A 466 21.15 21.55 -21.06
CA MET A 466 20.41 20.29 -20.89
C MET A 466 20.97 19.33 -19.84
N SER A 467 21.61 19.79 -18.80
CA SER A 467 22.25 18.84 -17.84
C SER A 467 21.46 18.55 -16.58
N THR A 468 20.25 19.09 -16.38
CA THR A 468 19.53 19.03 -15.11
C THR A 468 18.00 19.05 -15.23
N MET A 469 17.40 18.49 -16.29
CA MET A 469 15.92 18.39 -16.35
C MET A 469 15.38 17.33 -15.42
N THR A 470 14.28 17.65 -14.75
CA THR A 470 13.47 16.72 -13.95
C THR A 470 12.48 15.97 -14.85
N VAL A 471 11.88 14.88 -14.38
CA VAL A 471 10.79 14.20 -15.13
C VAL A 471 9.61 15.14 -15.34
N ASP A 472 9.32 15.99 -14.35
CA ASP A 472 8.27 17.01 -14.45
C ASP A 472 8.53 17.95 -15.63
N GLU A 473 9.77 18.46 -15.78
CA GLU A 473 10.16 19.31 -16.89
C GLU A 473 10.11 18.58 -18.24
N LEU A 474 10.45 17.28 -18.26
CA LEU A 474 10.34 16.44 -19.45
C LEU A 474 8.88 16.24 -19.84
N LEU A 475 8.02 15.89 -18.91
CA LEU A 475 6.59 15.70 -19.14
C LEU A 475 5.88 17.01 -19.47
N GLU A 476 6.31 18.14 -18.87
CA GLU A 476 5.83 19.48 -19.21
C GLU A 476 6.19 19.85 -20.65
N GLN A 477 7.39 19.49 -21.11
CA GLN A 477 7.77 19.69 -22.51
C GLN A 477 6.98 18.79 -23.47
N LEU A 478 6.74 17.53 -23.09
CA LEU A 478 5.87 16.62 -23.84
C LEU A 478 4.43 17.17 -23.96
N GLN A 479 3.91 17.78 -22.88
CA GLN A 479 2.61 18.45 -22.91
C GLN A 479 2.61 19.69 -23.83
N LYS A 480 3.61 20.56 -23.71
CA LYS A 480 3.73 21.80 -24.52
C LYS A 480 3.93 21.50 -26.00
N SER A 481 4.54 20.38 -26.36
CA SER A 481 4.77 19.98 -27.74
C SER A 481 3.55 19.39 -28.44
N ARG A 482 2.37 19.31 -27.80
CA ARG A 482 1.18 18.58 -28.29
C ARG A 482 1.46 17.10 -28.60
N ALA A 483 2.58 16.56 -28.19
CA ALA A 483 3.01 15.19 -28.45
C ALA A 483 2.65 14.23 -27.30
N ARG A 484 1.58 14.53 -26.54
CA ARG A 484 1.04 13.58 -25.57
C ARG A 484 0.31 12.51 -26.37
N PRO A 485 0.80 11.28 -26.41
CA PRO A 485 0.12 10.23 -27.16
C PRO A 485 -1.22 9.90 -26.50
N ASP A 486 -2.30 9.93 -27.25
CA ASP A 486 -3.66 9.62 -26.79
C ASP A 486 -3.79 8.15 -26.31
N ASN A 487 -2.80 7.33 -26.63
CA ASN A 487 -2.75 5.91 -26.26
C ASN A 487 -1.98 5.65 -24.95
N ILE A 488 -1.63 6.68 -24.16
CA ILE A 488 -0.91 6.53 -22.90
C ILE A 488 -1.67 7.21 -21.76
N SER A 489 -2.07 6.43 -20.75
CA SER A 489 -2.56 6.96 -19.48
C SER A 489 -1.46 7.00 -18.42
N TYR A 490 -1.47 8.05 -17.58
CA TYR A 490 -0.49 8.24 -16.51
C TYR A 490 -1.15 8.14 -15.15
N PHE A 491 -0.60 7.29 -14.27
CA PHE A 491 -0.99 7.07 -12.89
C PHE A 491 0.15 7.51 -11.97
N ALA A 492 0.08 8.73 -11.47
CA ALA A 492 1.14 9.34 -10.68
C ALA A 492 0.84 9.23 -9.18
N PHE A 493 1.81 8.73 -8.40
CA PHE A 493 1.72 8.60 -6.96
C PHE A 493 2.76 9.50 -6.29
N THR A 494 2.34 10.31 -5.32
CA THR A 494 3.23 11.18 -4.55
C THR A 494 2.61 11.53 -3.21
N GLY A 495 3.43 11.85 -2.21
CA GLY A 495 2.94 12.37 -0.91
C GLY A 495 3.14 13.87 -0.76
N THR A 496 3.78 14.53 -1.72
CA THR A 496 4.12 15.95 -1.69
C THR A 496 4.08 16.54 -3.09
N PRO A 497 2.88 16.65 -3.71
CA PRO A 497 2.77 17.16 -5.06
C PRO A 497 3.25 18.63 -5.12
N LYS A 498 4.10 18.93 -6.09
CA LYS A 498 4.45 20.31 -6.44
C LYS A 498 3.37 20.89 -7.34
N HIS A 499 3.37 22.21 -7.51
CA HIS A 499 2.46 22.87 -8.45
C HIS A 499 2.62 22.30 -9.88
N SER A 500 3.85 22.05 -10.32
CA SER A 500 4.12 21.39 -11.62
C SER A 500 3.51 19.98 -11.71
N THR A 501 3.59 19.19 -10.63
CA THR A 501 3.00 17.84 -10.60
C THR A 501 1.46 17.88 -10.71
N LEU A 502 0.83 18.85 -10.04
CA LEU A 502 -0.62 19.08 -10.15
C LEU A 502 -0.99 19.50 -11.57
N MET A 503 -0.23 20.42 -12.20
CA MET A 503 -0.46 20.84 -13.58
C MET A 503 -0.30 19.71 -14.61
N LEU A 504 0.57 18.73 -14.32
CA LEU A 504 0.86 17.61 -15.21
C LEU A 504 -0.15 16.47 -15.10
N PHE A 505 -0.52 16.11 -13.88
CA PHE A 505 -1.29 14.88 -13.61
C PHE A 505 -2.64 15.12 -12.93
N GLY A 506 -2.85 16.32 -12.36
CA GLY A 506 -4.11 16.70 -11.77
C GLY A 506 -5.19 16.96 -12.83
N ARG A 507 -6.43 16.91 -12.41
CA ARG A 507 -7.59 17.26 -13.24
C ARG A 507 -8.13 18.63 -12.86
N PRO A 508 -8.45 19.49 -13.83
CA PRO A 508 -9.04 20.79 -13.54
C PRO A 508 -10.37 20.62 -12.80
N THR A 509 -10.67 21.55 -11.89
CA THR A 509 -11.93 21.54 -11.11
C THR A 509 -13.14 21.59 -12.03
N ASP A 510 -13.08 22.42 -13.09
CA ASP A 510 -14.05 22.42 -14.17
C ASP A 510 -13.43 21.69 -15.38
N PRO A 511 -13.89 20.46 -15.72
CA PRO A 511 -13.37 19.70 -16.84
C PRO A 511 -13.59 20.33 -18.22
N SER A 512 -14.53 21.27 -18.32
CA SER A 512 -14.84 21.97 -19.58
C SER A 512 -13.80 23.03 -19.96
N GLN A 513 -12.92 23.40 -19.02
CA GLN A 513 -11.88 24.40 -19.20
C GLN A 513 -10.49 23.83 -18.90
N PRO A 514 -9.45 24.33 -19.57
CA PRO A 514 -8.08 23.90 -19.31
C PRO A 514 -7.64 24.28 -17.88
N ALA A 515 -6.72 23.49 -17.33
CA ALA A 515 -6.11 23.80 -16.05
C ALA A 515 -5.40 25.18 -16.10
N SER A 516 -5.68 26.03 -15.11
CA SER A 516 -5.13 27.37 -14.94
C SER A 516 -5.11 27.78 -13.48
N ASN A 517 -4.61 28.97 -13.17
CA ASN A 517 -4.68 29.50 -11.80
C ASN A 517 -6.13 29.75 -11.34
N ASP A 518 -7.05 30.03 -12.26
CA ASP A 518 -8.48 30.26 -11.99
C ASP A 518 -9.28 28.94 -12.00
N ASN A 519 -8.73 27.90 -12.64
CA ASN A 519 -9.25 26.55 -12.65
C ASN A 519 -8.13 25.56 -12.22
N PRO A 520 -7.75 25.60 -10.95
CA PRO A 520 -6.59 24.85 -10.46
C PRO A 520 -6.82 23.35 -10.54
N PRO A 521 -5.85 22.59 -11.04
CA PRO A 521 -5.96 21.14 -11.09
C PRO A 521 -5.85 20.54 -9.69
N GLN A 522 -6.67 19.54 -9.43
CA GLN A 522 -6.72 18.81 -8.18
C GLN A 522 -6.26 17.36 -8.36
N ALA A 523 -5.82 16.74 -7.26
CA ALA A 523 -5.54 15.31 -7.27
C ALA A 523 -6.83 14.50 -7.52
N PHE A 524 -6.69 13.40 -8.24
CA PHE A 524 -7.78 12.46 -8.50
C PHE A 524 -8.22 11.75 -7.22
N HIS A 525 -7.27 11.39 -6.36
CA HIS A 525 -7.53 10.79 -5.06
C HIS A 525 -6.58 11.34 -3.99
N LEU A 526 -7.13 11.59 -2.79
CA LEU A 526 -6.42 12.21 -1.67
C LEU A 526 -6.38 11.27 -0.44
N TYR A 527 -5.20 11.14 0.14
CA TYR A 527 -5.00 10.68 1.52
C TYR A 527 -3.92 11.55 2.16
N THR A 528 -4.35 12.59 2.87
CA THR A 528 -3.47 13.66 3.31
C THR A 528 -2.55 13.25 4.45
N MET A 529 -1.42 13.98 4.60
CA MET A 529 -0.54 13.84 5.76
C MET A 529 -1.28 14.13 7.07
N ARG A 530 -2.19 15.11 7.08
CA ARG A 530 -3.00 15.44 8.25
C ARG A 530 -3.88 14.27 8.67
N GLN A 531 -4.60 13.68 7.73
CA GLN A 531 -5.40 12.48 7.99
C GLN A 531 -4.54 11.34 8.57
N ALA A 532 -3.36 11.07 7.98
CA ALA A 532 -2.45 10.03 8.45
C ALA A 532 -1.89 10.29 9.87
N ILE A 533 -1.67 11.56 10.23
CA ILE A 533 -1.26 11.97 11.59
C ILE A 533 -2.40 11.75 12.59
N GLU A 534 -3.60 12.21 12.27
CA GLU A 534 -4.78 12.08 13.12
C GLU A 534 -5.18 10.61 13.34
N GLU A 535 -5.01 9.77 12.31
CA GLU A 535 -5.15 8.30 12.37
C GLU A 535 -4.01 7.62 13.16
N LYS A 536 -3.04 8.37 13.68
CA LYS A 536 -1.85 7.89 14.41
C LYS A 536 -0.96 6.94 13.60
N PHE A 537 -1.08 6.97 12.28
CA PHE A 537 -0.29 6.15 11.38
C PHE A 537 1.12 6.70 11.17
N ILE A 538 1.26 8.02 11.13
CA ILE A 538 2.55 8.73 11.13
C ILE A 538 2.61 9.72 12.29
N LEU A 539 3.81 10.01 12.75
CA LEU A 539 4.02 10.98 13.82
C LEU A 539 3.81 12.41 13.30
N ASP A 540 3.22 13.25 14.14
CA ASP A 540 3.11 14.68 13.86
C ASP A 540 4.50 15.33 13.93
N VAL A 541 5.05 15.65 12.76
CA VAL A 541 6.37 16.28 12.63
C VAL A 541 6.44 17.65 13.31
N LEU A 542 5.30 18.35 13.44
CA LEU A 542 5.25 19.68 14.06
C LEU A 542 5.29 19.60 15.59
N LYS A 543 4.84 18.51 16.21
CA LYS A 543 4.96 18.31 17.66
C LYS A 543 6.40 18.13 18.15
N GLY A 544 7.28 17.68 17.26
CA GLY A 544 8.72 17.54 17.54
C GLY A 544 9.57 18.67 16.96
N TYR A 545 8.97 19.70 16.37
CA TYR A 545 9.70 20.80 15.78
C TYR A 545 10.28 21.73 16.85
N VAL A 546 11.60 21.92 16.80
CA VAL A 546 12.31 22.86 17.65
C VAL A 546 12.97 23.91 16.76
N PRO A 547 12.59 25.20 16.83
CA PRO A 547 13.21 26.24 16.04
C PRO A 547 14.64 26.48 16.51
N TYR A 548 15.60 26.30 15.62
CA TYR A 548 17.02 26.53 15.90
C TYR A 548 17.43 27.98 15.64
N LYS A 549 17.19 28.87 16.62
CA LYS A 549 17.51 30.30 16.51
C LYS A 549 19.01 30.60 16.50
N THR A 550 19.84 29.71 17.07
CA THR A 550 21.27 29.94 17.28
C THR A 550 22.08 29.88 15.97
N ALA A 551 21.67 29.04 15.00
CA ALA A 551 22.32 28.97 13.68
C ALA A 551 22.19 30.28 12.89
N PHE A 552 21.12 31.04 13.13
CA PHE A 552 20.86 32.31 12.47
C PHE A 552 21.77 33.42 12.97
N ASN A 553 22.23 33.39 14.24
CA ASN A 553 23.10 34.40 14.82
C ASN A 553 24.55 34.25 14.37
N LEU A 554 25.00 33.02 14.03
CA LEU A 554 26.34 32.78 13.47
C LEU A 554 26.47 33.30 12.04
N SER A 555 25.39 33.24 11.23
CA SER A 555 25.42 33.80 9.88
C SER A 555 25.55 35.31 9.85
N LYS A 556 25.11 36.03 10.89
CA LYS A 556 25.25 37.48 11.02
C LYS A 556 26.69 37.95 11.31
N GLN A 557 27.51 37.13 11.97
CA GLN A 557 28.92 37.49 12.25
C GLN A 557 29.82 37.34 11.04
N LEU A 558 29.38 36.67 9.97
CA LEU A 558 30.13 36.46 8.72
C LEU A 558 29.76 37.46 7.60
N GLU A 559 28.85 38.40 7.84
CA GLU A 559 28.37 39.35 6.83
C GLU A 559 29.38 40.49 6.52
N ASP A 560 30.52 40.54 7.17
CA ASP A 560 31.44 41.68 7.05
C ASP A 560 32.53 41.57 5.97
N SER A 561 32.48 40.59 5.06
CA SER A 561 33.41 40.57 3.95
C SER A 561 32.93 39.89 2.67
N LYS A 562 32.81 40.71 1.64
CA LYS A 562 32.66 40.41 0.22
C LYS A 562 31.25 40.16 -0.31
N ARG A 563 30.75 41.14 -1.05
CA ARG A 563 29.58 41.02 -1.92
C ARG A 563 29.82 39.94 -2.99
N VAL A 564 29.12 38.85 -2.90
CA VAL A 564 29.09 37.79 -3.92
C VAL A 564 27.80 37.92 -4.71
N SER A 565 27.93 38.24 -6.00
CA SER A 565 26.78 38.35 -6.92
C SER A 565 26.55 37.04 -7.63
N GLY A 566 25.29 36.54 -7.60
CA GLY A 566 24.83 35.43 -8.42
C GLY A 566 24.23 34.23 -7.62
N LYS A 567 23.23 33.60 -8.20
CA LYS A 567 22.55 32.41 -7.62
C LYS A 567 23.54 31.25 -7.31
N ALA A 568 24.52 31.04 -8.19
CA ALA A 568 25.52 29.97 -8.04
C ALA A 568 26.47 30.24 -6.83
N ALA A 569 26.86 31.46 -6.61
CA ALA A 569 27.71 31.82 -5.50
C ALA A 569 27.00 31.76 -4.15
N LYS A 570 25.71 32.15 -4.10
CA LYS A 570 24.90 31.97 -2.89
C LYS A 570 24.74 30.49 -2.54
N ARG A 571 24.60 29.62 -3.54
CA ARG A 571 24.47 28.17 -3.36
C ARG A 571 25.78 27.55 -2.87
N ALA A 572 26.91 27.94 -3.43
CA ALA A 572 28.24 27.51 -3.00
C ALA A 572 28.56 27.96 -1.56
N LEU A 573 28.22 29.20 -1.20
CA LEU A 573 28.38 29.71 0.16
C LEU A 573 27.49 28.97 1.17
N ALA A 574 26.23 28.72 0.83
CA ALA A 574 25.31 27.95 1.68
C ALA A 574 25.79 26.50 1.89
N GLN A 575 26.33 25.87 0.84
CA GLN A 575 26.91 24.53 0.91
C GLN A 575 28.18 24.53 1.79
N TRP A 576 29.07 25.53 1.62
CA TRP A 576 30.25 25.69 2.43
C TRP A 576 29.88 25.86 3.91
N MET A 577 28.97 26.78 4.24
CA MET A 577 28.48 26.99 5.60
C MET A 577 27.84 25.74 6.21
N SER A 578 27.11 24.94 5.44
CA SER A 578 26.44 23.71 5.92
C SER A 578 27.43 22.61 6.33
N LEU A 579 28.63 22.60 5.75
CA LEU A 579 29.69 21.63 6.02
C LEU A 579 30.72 22.13 7.06
N HIS A 580 30.61 23.38 7.50
CA HIS A 580 31.56 23.95 8.45
C HIS A 580 31.56 23.17 9.78
N PRO A 581 32.73 22.79 10.36
CA PRO A 581 32.83 21.96 11.56
C PRO A 581 32.00 22.47 12.73
N THR A 582 32.08 23.77 13.03
CA THR A 582 31.31 24.39 14.13
C THR A 582 29.79 24.24 13.95
N ASN A 583 29.29 24.43 12.73
CA ASN A 583 27.87 24.29 12.45
C ASN A 583 27.39 22.84 12.61
N VAL A 584 28.20 21.89 12.14
CA VAL A 584 27.88 20.44 12.28
C VAL A 584 27.94 20.05 13.76
N THR A 585 28.96 20.44 14.51
CA THR A 585 29.10 20.09 15.95
C THR A 585 27.98 20.65 16.79
N GLN A 586 27.56 21.90 16.60
CA GLN A 586 26.44 22.48 17.35
C GLN A 586 25.10 21.79 17.06
N LYS A 587 24.88 21.43 15.81
CA LYS A 587 23.67 20.66 15.44
C LYS A 587 23.69 19.28 16.04
N VAL A 588 24.81 18.60 16.04
CA VAL A 588 24.98 17.27 16.62
C VAL A 588 24.71 17.32 18.13
N GLN A 589 25.28 18.25 18.85
CA GLN A 589 25.02 18.47 20.27
C GLN A 589 23.52 18.58 20.52
N PHE A 590 22.85 19.49 19.81
CA PHE A 590 21.42 19.69 19.96
C PHE A 590 20.61 18.42 19.65
N ILE A 591 20.97 17.69 18.60
CA ILE A 591 20.27 16.46 18.20
C ILE A 591 20.42 15.38 19.27
N VAL A 592 21.62 15.16 19.82
CA VAL A 592 21.87 14.16 20.87
C VAL A 592 21.12 14.51 22.14
N GLU A 593 21.21 15.75 22.62
CA GLU A 593 20.50 16.21 23.81
C GLU A 593 18.98 16.11 23.65
N HIS A 594 18.44 16.52 22.49
CA HIS A 594 17.01 16.42 22.20
C HIS A 594 16.55 14.95 22.12
N PHE A 595 17.32 14.11 21.43
CA PHE A 595 16.99 12.67 21.32
C PHE A 595 16.94 12.03 22.71
N THR A 596 17.96 12.24 23.53
CA THR A 596 18.03 11.68 24.88
C THR A 596 16.89 12.13 25.76
N LYS A 597 16.60 13.44 25.76
CA LYS A 597 15.59 14.02 26.64
C LYS A 597 14.15 13.69 26.22
N ASN A 598 13.87 13.67 24.90
CA ASN A 598 12.49 13.68 24.41
C ASN A 598 12.09 12.42 23.63
N VAL A 599 13.04 11.61 23.19
CA VAL A 599 12.78 10.50 22.23
C VAL A 599 13.25 9.17 22.73
N ALA A 600 14.45 9.06 23.29
CA ALA A 600 15.11 7.78 23.63
C ALA A 600 14.25 6.84 24.49
N HIS A 601 13.46 7.40 25.43
CA HIS A 601 12.58 6.64 26.32
C HIS A 601 11.32 6.10 25.66
N ARG A 602 10.99 6.55 24.45
CA ARG A 602 9.78 6.10 23.73
C ARG A 602 10.00 4.68 23.19
N LEU A 603 8.89 3.99 22.88
CA LEU A 603 8.89 2.61 22.40
C LEU A 603 9.70 1.66 23.33
N ASP A 604 9.49 1.80 24.64
CA ASP A 604 10.19 1.00 25.65
C ASP A 604 11.73 1.10 25.57
N GLY A 605 12.23 2.30 25.28
CA GLY A 605 13.66 2.55 25.09
C GLY A 605 14.26 2.08 23.76
N LYS A 606 13.44 1.65 22.81
CA LYS A 606 13.86 1.18 21.48
C LYS A 606 13.72 2.23 20.38
N ALA A 607 13.44 3.48 20.74
CA ALA A 607 13.27 4.54 19.78
C ALA A 607 14.57 4.80 19.00
N LYS A 608 14.45 5.09 17.70
CA LYS A 608 15.56 5.42 16.81
C LYS A 608 15.32 6.80 16.21
N ALA A 609 16.42 7.48 15.84
CA ALA A 609 16.36 8.74 15.11
C ALA A 609 17.13 8.61 13.80
N MET A 610 16.71 9.35 12.77
CA MET A 610 17.40 9.43 11.49
C MET A 610 17.69 10.89 11.16
N VAL A 611 18.95 11.19 10.88
CA VAL A 611 19.40 12.51 10.41
C VAL A 611 19.60 12.43 8.91
N VAL A 612 18.77 13.15 8.16
CA VAL A 612 18.89 13.23 6.70
C VAL A 612 19.72 14.44 6.33
N THR A 613 20.77 14.23 5.55
CA THR A 613 21.71 15.28 5.14
C THR A 613 21.59 15.61 3.66
N SER A 614 22.01 16.82 3.29
CA SER A 614 21.95 17.33 1.91
C SER A 614 22.96 16.69 0.96
N SER A 615 23.97 15.99 1.48
CA SER A 615 25.01 15.34 0.68
C SER A 615 25.68 14.19 1.43
N ARG A 616 26.33 13.28 0.68
CA ARG A 616 27.15 12.20 1.23
C ARG A 616 28.30 12.72 2.12
N ALA A 617 28.95 13.78 1.69
CA ALA A 617 30.00 14.44 2.48
C ALA A 617 29.45 14.93 3.83
N ALA A 618 28.26 15.55 3.84
CA ALA A 618 27.62 15.97 5.08
C ALA A 618 27.29 14.75 5.96
N ALA A 619 26.81 13.63 5.42
CA ALA A 619 26.51 12.44 6.20
C ALA A 619 27.73 11.92 6.95
N ILE A 620 28.89 11.84 6.29
CA ILE A 620 30.15 11.41 6.89
C ILE A 620 30.59 12.40 7.99
N ARG A 621 30.51 13.71 7.74
CA ARG A 621 30.86 14.72 8.73
C ARG A 621 29.96 14.67 9.96
N TYR A 622 28.66 14.50 9.77
CA TYR A 622 27.74 14.31 10.88
C TYR A 622 28.07 13.06 11.69
N LYS A 623 28.33 11.91 11.02
CA LYS A 623 28.71 10.66 11.71
C LYS A 623 29.94 10.85 12.60
N LYS A 624 31.02 11.44 12.08
CA LYS A 624 32.24 11.71 12.84
C LYS A 624 32.01 12.70 14.00
N ALA A 625 31.16 13.70 13.79
CA ALA A 625 30.79 14.63 14.85
C ALA A 625 29.94 13.98 15.94
N PHE A 626 29.03 13.07 15.58
CA PHE A 626 28.27 12.25 16.54
C PHE A 626 29.19 11.38 17.39
N ASP A 627 30.10 10.64 16.77
CA ASP A 627 31.04 9.77 17.48
C ASP A 627 31.88 10.58 18.47
N ARG A 628 32.46 11.67 18.01
CA ARG A 628 33.28 12.57 18.86
C ARG A 628 32.49 13.14 20.03
N TYR A 629 31.25 13.59 19.79
CA TYR A 629 30.42 14.18 20.82
C TYR A 629 30.00 13.11 21.87
N ILE A 630 29.63 11.91 21.43
CA ILE A 630 29.28 10.80 22.32
C ILE A 630 30.49 10.32 23.13
N GLU A 631 31.70 10.22 22.52
CA GLU A 631 32.91 9.87 23.20
C GLU A 631 33.32 10.89 24.29
N GLN A 632 33.06 12.17 24.04
CA GLN A 632 33.35 13.25 24.99
C GLN A 632 32.34 13.35 26.15
N HIS A 633 31.19 12.70 26.04
CA HIS A 633 30.07 12.77 26.98
C HIS A 633 29.59 11.37 27.34
N SER A 634 30.19 10.80 28.40
CA SER A 634 29.94 9.41 28.83
C SER A 634 28.48 9.09 29.15
N GLU A 635 27.67 10.11 29.51
CA GLU A 635 26.23 10.01 29.76
C GLU A 635 25.45 9.62 28.48
N TYR A 636 26.01 9.79 27.29
CA TYR A 636 25.41 9.41 26.01
C TYR A 636 25.97 8.11 25.42
N GLY A 637 26.79 7.37 26.18
CA GLY A 637 27.46 6.16 25.72
C GLY A 637 26.53 5.02 25.29
N PHE A 638 25.22 5.10 25.61
CA PHE A 638 24.20 4.17 25.14
C PHE A 638 23.73 4.47 23.69
N ILE A 639 24.10 5.61 23.12
CA ILE A 639 23.73 6.00 21.76
C ILE A 639 24.81 5.52 20.79
N HIS A 640 24.39 4.79 19.76
CA HIS A 640 25.25 4.35 18.68
C HIS A 640 24.83 5.02 17.37
N SER A 641 25.76 5.67 16.68
CA SER A 641 25.49 6.30 15.39
C SER A 641 25.92 5.40 14.25
N LEU A 642 25.10 5.31 13.22
CA LEU A 642 25.38 4.64 11.96
C LEU A 642 25.30 5.65 10.81
N VAL A 643 26.02 5.41 9.72
CA VAL A 643 25.93 6.23 8.50
C VAL A 643 25.62 5.33 7.32
N ALA A 644 24.71 5.78 6.45
CA ALA A 644 24.40 5.13 5.20
C ALA A 644 24.48 6.14 4.04
N PHE A 645 25.17 5.76 2.97
CA PHE A 645 25.21 6.49 1.71
C PHE A 645 25.60 5.53 0.57
N SER A 646 25.24 5.87 -0.66
CA SER A 646 25.55 5.03 -1.83
C SER A 646 26.96 5.32 -2.39
N GLY A 647 27.70 4.26 -2.74
CA GLY A 647 28.99 4.30 -3.41
C GLY A 647 30.13 4.69 -2.46
N LYS A 648 31.26 5.16 -3.05
CA LYS A 648 32.53 5.45 -2.37
C LYS A 648 32.77 6.95 -2.29
N MET A 649 33.36 7.42 -1.18
CA MET A 649 33.83 8.80 -0.99
C MET A 649 35.28 8.82 -0.54
N THR A 650 36.07 9.77 -1.04
CA THR A 650 37.45 10.01 -0.58
C THR A 650 37.46 11.13 0.43
N GLY A 651 38.46 11.15 1.33
CA GLY A 651 38.62 12.19 2.32
C GLY A 651 38.69 13.59 1.71
N LYS A 652 39.34 13.74 0.54
CA LYS A 652 39.37 15.02 -0.21
C LYS A 652 37.98 15.53 -0.61
N GLN A 653 37.00 14.64 -0.82
CA GLN A 653 35.62 15.01 -1.14
C GLN A 653 34.81 15.38 0.10
N VAL A 654 35.26 14.97 1.28
CA VAL A 654 34.63 15.23 2.57
C VAL A 654 35.23 16.43 3.29
N MET A 655 36.49 16.72 3.01
CA MET A 655 37.23 17.84 3.63
C MET A 655 36.54 19.19 3.43
N HIS A 656 36.60 20.01 4.46
CA HIS A 656 36.41 21.45 4.42
C HIS A 656 37.77 22.15 4.35
N GLN A 657 37.87 23.39 3.84
CA GLN A 657 39.14 24.06 3.60
C GLN A 657 40.09 24.13 4.83
N ASP A 658 39.53 24.16 6.02
CA ASP A 658 40.26 24.28 7.29
C ASP A 658 40.38 22.97 8.08
N ASP A 659 40.07 21.83 7.45
CA ASP A 659 39.93 20.55 8.12
C ASP A 659 40.77 19.46 7.45
N SER A 660 41.93 19.14 8.03
CA SER A 660 42.85 18.12 7.52
C SER A 660 42.54 16.70 8.00
N GLU A 661 41.53 16.55 8.87
CA GLU A 661 41.17 15.28 9.56
C GLU A 661 40.85 14.13 8.59
N PHE A 662 40.38 14.43 7.39
CA PHE A 662 39.91 13.42 6.44
C PHE A 662 40.85 13.16 5.26
N LYS A 663 42.05 13.73 5.25
CA LYS A 663 42.89 13.86 4.05
C LYS A 663 43.19 12.55 3.33
N ASP A 664 43.42 11.49 4.07
CA ASP A 664 43.85 10.18 3.54
C ASP A 664 42.76 9.09 3.67
N ASP A 665 41.57 9.45 4.18
CA ASP A 665 40.49 8.52 4.44
C ASP A 665 39.74 8.11 3.15
N VAL A 666 39.29 6.88 3.13
CA VAL A 666 38.36 6.34 2.10
C VAL A 666 37.15 5.78 2.81
N PHE A 667 35.99 6.29 2.48
CA PHE A 667 34.71 5.90 3.08
C PHE A 667 33.92 5.03 2.11
N ILE A 668 33.62 3.82 2.54
CA ILE A 668 32.75 2.87 1.84
C ILE A 668 31.75 2.40 2.89
N VAL A 669 30.48 2.43 2.56
CA VAL A 669 29.45 1.76 3.36
C VAL A 669 29.30 0.36 2.82
N ASP A 670 29.49 -0.62 3.69
CA ASP A 670 29.25 -2.03 3.36
C ASP A 670 27.73 -2.21 3.27
N GLU A 671 27.24 -2.67 2.14
CA GLU A 671 25.81 -2.89 1.87
C GLU A 671 25.33 -4.25 2.43
N ASN A 672 26.20 -4.98 3.16
CA ASN A 672 25.86 -6.29 3.77
C ASN A 672 25.35 -6.17 5.19
#